data_0cc101506ce399b950eacbdf2c772f1e
#
_entry.id   0cc101506ce399b950eacbdf2c772f1e
#
_cell.length_a   1.000
_cell.length_b   1.000
_cell.length_c   1.000
_cell.angle_alpha   90.00
_cell.angle_beta   90.00
_cell.angle_gamma   90.00
#
_symmetry.space_group_name_H-M   'P 1'
#
loop_
_entity.id
_entity.type
_entity.pdbx_description
1 polymer ?
#
loop_
_entity_poly.entity_id
_entity_poly.type
_entity_poly.pdbx_seq_one_letter_code
_entity_poly.pdbx_strand_id
1 'polypeptide(L)'
;MSEARGSSPTPRRTGVRPGPGGGGQNRSQTATRHRRFAWALGIVGAIVPAIVLVLIIAFAATYFTAEIPEPEVSQKATIVDTSGRTLADVTSPDGNRTVVPFDEIPETMKQAIVAAEDREFWTNNGFSPRGLSRAAIGQITGNQTAGGGSTITQQYVKNAIVGDEVSYSRKFKELAIAAKMNDRHGWSKEKILEAYLNTIYFGRGAYGVAVAAQKFFNKSITDKRRAERNPLTFEEAALLSAVIRAPSYYDPDTNREVTEARWRYVLDGMVATGAITRAQADNAVFPKTVKARVSDSDETPGPNGLIKRQVLAELNRIGITDKQLRTGGLRISTTIDPQVQNGVVQAACRKNRIYKCPEGELNGEPDDLLASVVSIDPQTGGVRGYYGGDNPGGWDLAQAGLQTGSSFKVFALVAALEQDIPLSKTYSSAPFQASGGLTVENSDGESCGTCNLATAMKMSLNTVYYRLMMDLDGGARAVADAAHRAGVAESFGNIEHTLQEANGEPEGGVVLGQYQSRVIDMASAYATLAASGVYHEPHFVQKVVDAEGQVLYERKTEGKRVFPAKVADNVSAALEPVAAYSNGNSLYDSSLGSRPSAAKTGTVQLGDTGQNKDAWMVGYTPQLSTAVWVGTSDGTALTNYNGASIYGSGLPSSIWKSAMDAALEGKEIKQFPEPESVGGVAGVPYEAPATTYAPSQPRRGPSIPNFDIPDQGGDGNLTLAPGVTIPIPGAPRNGGGGGAGGGNSPGGGDGGGDAGGGDGGDLGGIPGGGGDGGGGVPEPPIG
;
A
#
# COMPACT_ATOMS: atom_id res chain seq x y z
N MET A 1 -16.35 -48.63 -18.50
CA MET A 1 -17.40 -49.35 -19.22
C MET A 1 -18.00 -48.34 -20.14
N SER A 2 -17.61 -48.47 -21.33
CA SER A 2 -18.18 -48.91 -22.61
C SER A 2 -18.66 -47.69 -23.39
N GLU A 3 -17.89 -47.21 -24.39
CA GLU A 3 -17.79 -47.55 -25.81
C GLU A 3 -19.10 -47.44 -26.58
N ALA A 4 -19.09 -46.59 -27.63
CA ALA A 4 -19.27 -46.95 -29.07
C ALA A 4 -19.41 -45.64 -29.87
N ARG A 5 -18.56 -45.28 -30.77
CA ARG A 5 -18.27 -45.59 -32.20
C ARG A 5 -19.53 -45.76 -33.10
N GLY A 6 -19.50 -45.02 -34.22
CA GLY A 6 -20.29 -45.26 -35.44
C GLY A 6 -20.25 -44.02 -36.31
N SER A 7 -19.37 -43.80 -37.25
CA SER A 7 -19.21 -44.32 -38.63
C SER A 7 -20.18 -43.67 -39.64
N SER A 8 -19.55 -42.98 -40.61
CA SER A 8 -20.12 -42.45 -41.87
C SER A 8 -20.72 -43.57 -42.74
N PRO A 9 -21.61 -43.26 -43.71
CA PRO A 9 -21.30 -43.63 -45.01
C PRO A 9 -21.62 -42.62 -46.12
N THR A 10 -20.79 -42.64 -47.14
CA THR A 10 -21.02 -42.17 -48.51
C THR A 10 -21.94 -43.11 -49.27
N PRO A 11 -22.78 -42.61 -50.20
CA PRO A 11 -22.96 -43.44 -51.45
C PRO A 11 -22.92 -42.63 -52.75
N ARG A 12 -22.29 -43.25 -53.67
CA ARG A 12 -22.53 -43.57 -55.10
C ARG A 12 -23.18 -42.52 -56.01
N ARG A 13 -22.43 -42.33 -57.08
CA ARG A 13 -22.79 -41.85 -58.42
C ARG A 13 -23.91 -42.67 -59.06
N THR A 14 -24.83 -41.98 -59.77
CA THR A 14 -25.39 -42.41 -61.02
C THR A 14 -25.54 -41.23 -61.96
N GLY A 15 -25.07 -41.36 -63.15
CA GLY A 15 -25.14 -40.37 -64.21
C GLY A 15 -26.42 -40.50 -65.04
N VAL A 16 -26.84 -39.36 -65.58
CA VAL A 16 -27.63 -39.29 -66.80
C VAL A 16 -27.26 -38.04 -67.61
N ARG A 17 -27.19 -38.21 -68.91
CA ARG A 17 -26.72 -37.30 -69.94
C ARG A 17 -27.80 -36.27 -70.42
N PRO A 18 -27.45 -35.35 -71.29
CA PRO A 18 -27.89 -33.94 -71.29
C PRO A 18 -29.00 -33.62 -72.32
N GLY A 19 -29.62 -32.47 -72.08
CA GLY A 19 -30.52 -31.83 -73.09
C GLY A 19 -30.27 -30.31 -73.08
N PRO A 20 -30.39 -29.64 -74.21
CA PRO A 20 -29.80 -28.35 -74.45
C PRO A 20 -30.82 -27.19 -74.29
N GLY A 21 -30.29 -26.00 -74.02
CA GLY A 21 -30.98 -24.77 -74.37
C GLY A 21 -31.26 -23.76 -73.21
N GLY A 22 -30.71 -22.58 -73.27
CA GLY A 22 -31.18 -21.47 -72.50
C GLY A 22 -30.04 -20.54 -72.04
N GLY A 23 -29.59 -19.66 -72.95
CA GLY A 23 -28.66 -18.60 -72.61
C GLY A 23 -29.30 -17.50 -71.81
N GLY A 24 -28.45 -16.79 -71.05
CA GLY A 24 -28.81 -15.50 -70.56
C GLY A 24 -28.82 -15.37 -69.05
N GLN A 25 -27.93 -14.51 -68.54
CA GLN A 25 -27.88 -13.91 -67.24
C GLN A 25 -26.73 -14.39 -66.29
N ASN A 26 -25.50 -14.02 -66.64
CA ASN A 26 -24.42 -13.94 -65.65
C ASN A 26 -23.45 -12.80 -65.93
N ARG A 27 -23.94 -11.67 -66.45
CA ARG A 27 -23.14 -10.43 -66.62
C ARG A 27 -23.50 -9.27 -65.68
N SER A 28 -24.49 -9.42 -64.75
CA SER A 28 -24.90 -8.29 -63.86
C SER A 28 -24.34 -8.35 -62.46
N GLN A 29 -23.86 -9.49 -61.98
CA GLN A 29 -23.35 -9.59 -60.59
C GLN A 29 -21.88 -9.19 -60.44
N THR A 30 -21.06 -9.31 -61.46
CA THR A 30 -19.65 -8.85 -61.45
C THR A 30 -19.56 -7.33 -61.56
N ALA A 31 -20.40 -6.69 -62.34
CA ALA A 31 -20.41 -5.21 -62.51
C ALA A 31 -20.88 -4.47 -61.24
N THR A 32 -21.80 -5.07 -60.46
CA THR A 32 -22.26 -4.53 -59.17
C THR A 32 -21.23 -4.65 -58.07
N ARG A 33 -20.41 -5.71 -58.06
CA ARG A 33 -19.32 -5.92 -57.06
C ARG A 33 -18.17 -4.93 -57.31
N HIS A 34 -17.78 -4.69 -58.55
CA HIS A 34 -16.76 -3.71 -58.90
C HIS A 34 -17.22 -2.28 -58.64
N ARG A 35 -18.49 -1.96 -58.86
CA ARG A 35 -19.08 -0.62 -58.55
C ARG A 35 -19.12 -0.40 -57.03
N ARG A 36 -19.50 -1.40 -56.19
CA ARG A 36 -19.47 -1.28 -54.72
C ARG A 36 -18.04 -1.17 -54.18
N PHE A 37 -17.07 -1.84 -54.79
CA PHE A 37 -15.65 -1.72 -54.42
C PHE A 37 -15.07 -0.36 -54.83
N ALA A 38 -15.43 0.17 -56.00
CA ALA A 38 -15.03 1.50 -56.45
C ALA A 38 -15.68 2.61 -55.62
N TRP A 39 -16.93 2.45 -55.17
CA TRP A 39 -17.61 3.37 -54.25
C TRP A 39 -17.00 3.31 -52.84
N ALA A 40 -16.64 2.10 -52.33
CA ALA A 40 -15.94 1.96 -51.05
C ALA A 40 -14.56 2.61 -51.10
N LEU A 41 -13.80 2.42 -52.18
CA LEU A 41 -12.52 3.10 -52.40
C LEU A 41 -12.66 4.61 -52.54
N GLY A 42 -13.73 5.10 -53.17
CA GLY A 42 -14.03 6.53 -53.27
C GLY A 42 -14.41 7.15 -51.94
N ILE A 43 -15.20 6.44 -51.12
CA ILE A 43 -15.56 6.87 -49.76
C ILE A 43 -14.32 6.88 -48.84
N VAL A 44 -13.49 5.86 -48.84
CA VAL A 44 -12.22 5.84 -48.11
C VAL A 44 -11.29 6.93 -48.63
N GLY A 45 -11.22 7.13 -49.95
CA GLY A 45 -10.47 8.20 -50.59
C GLY A 45 -10.93 9.63 -50.24
N ALA A 46 -12.18 9.83 -49.82
CA ALA A 46 -12.68 11.11 -49.33
C ALA A 46 -12.59 11.28 -47.83
N ILE A 47 -12.79 10.20 -47.04
CA ILE A 47 -12.73 10.25 -45.56
C ILE A 47 -11.32 10.52 -45.07
N VAL A 48 -10.31 9.89 -45.66
CA VAL A 48 -8.91 10.07 -45.22
C VAL A 48 -8.44 11.52 -45.40
N PRO A 49 -8.64 12.20 -46.55
CA PRO A 49 -8.32 13.63 -46.67
C PRO A 49 -9.13 14.54 -45.75
N ALA A 50 -10.39 14.20 -45.49
CA ALA A 50 -11.24 14.98 -44.56
C ALA A 50 -10.70 14.86 -43.11
N ILE A 51 -10.35 13.67 -42.67
CA ILE A 51 -9.71 13.46 -41.36
C ILE A 51 -8.38 14.23 -41.28
N VAL A 52 -7.53 14.13 -42.30
CA VAL A 52 -6.25 14.84 -42.35
C VAL A 52 -6.48 16.36 -42.29
N LEU A 53 -7.48 16.88 -43.00
CA LEU A 53 -7.83 18.30 -42.95
C LEU A 53 -8.29 18.75 -41.57
N VAL A 54 -9.14 17.96 -40.91
CA VAL A 54 -9.57 18.22 -39.50
C VAL A 54 -8.37 18.22 -38.56
N LEU A 55 -7.45 17.28 -38.71
CA LEU A 55 -6.22 17.23 -37.91
C LEU A 55 -5.31 18.43 -38.16
N ILE A 56 -5.18 18.88 -39.40
CA ILE A 56 -4.41 20.09 -39.75
C ILE A 56 -5.06 21.34 -39.13
N ILE A 57 -6.38 21.49 -39.22
CA ILE A 57 -7.10 22.62 -38.61
C ILE A 57 -6.93 22.60 -37.07
N ALA A 58 -7.09 21.43 -36.43
CA ALA A 58 -6.89 21.27 -35.00
C ALA A 58 -5.44 21.58 -34.59
N PHE A 59 -4.47 21.16 -35.41
CA PHE A 59 -3.04 21.46 -35.17
C PHE A 59 -2.79 22.96 -35.28
N ALA A 60 -3.29 23.61 -36.33
CA ALA A 60 -3.16 25.07 -36.53
C ALA A 60 -3.83 25.84 -35.37
N ALA A 61 -5.05 25.45 -34.99
CA ALA A 61 -5.74 26.06 -33.86
C ALA A 61 -4.90 25.94 -32.56
N THR A 62 -4.40 24.74 -32.25
CA THR A 62 -3.54 24.52 -31.06
C THR A 62 -2.23 25.31 -31.17
N TYR A 63 -1.61 25.33 -32.34
CA TYR A 63 -0.36 26.05 -32.56
C TYR A 63 -0.50 27.56 -32.33
N PHE A 64 -1.59 28.19 -32.80
CA PHE A 64 -1.80 29.62 -32.63
C PHE A 64 -2.29 30.03 -31.24
N THR A 65 -3.07 29.19 -30.58
CA THR A 65 -3.68 29.51 -29.26
C THR A 65 -2.84 29.07 -28.06
N ALA A 66 -2.00 28.01 -28.20
CA ALA A 66 -1.19 27.57 -27.09
C ALA A 66 -0.11 28.58 -26.69
N GLU A 67 0.09 28.77 -25.42
CA GLU A 67 1.22 29.52 -24.86
C GLU A 67 2.45 28.64 -24.77
N ILE A 68 3.66 29.22 -24.94
CA ILE A 68 4.92 28.55 -24.71
C ILE A 68 5.16 28.56 -23.19
N PRO A 69 5.29 27.39 -22.54
CA PRO A 69 5.47 27.36 -21.09
C PRO A 69 6.85 27.85 -20.70
N GLU A 70 6.88 28.75 -19.75
CA GLU A 70 8.12 29.07 -19.06
C GLU A 70 8.40 28.06 -17.96
N PRO A 71 9.70 27.84 -17.58
CA PRO A 71 10.02 27.00 -16.45
C PRO A 71 9.37 27.56 -15.19
N GLU A 72 8.42 26.80 -14.61
CA GLU A 72 7.77 27.22 -13.37
C GLU A 72 8.77 27.15 -12.22
N VAL A 73 8.74 28.17 -11.36
CA VAL A 73 9.52 28.17 -10.13
C VAL A 73 8.95 27.13 -9.19
N SER A 74 9.77 26.19 -8.75
CA SER A 74 9.36 25.17 -7.79
C SER A 74 8.92 25.84 -6.48
N GLN A 75 7.70 25.57 -6.06
CA GLN A 75 7.15 26.02 -4.79
C GLN A 75 6.87 24.81 -3.89
N LYS A 76 7.28 24.94 -2.62
CA LYS A 76 7.10 23.93 -1.61
C LYS A 76 5.62 23.75 -1.27
N ALA A 77 5.11 22.51 -1.30
CA ALA A 77 3.82 22.23 -0.68
C ALA A 77 4.00 21.82 0.79
N THR A 78 3.07 22.26 1.63
CA THR A 78 3.13 22.03 3.09
C THR A 78 1.91 21.27 3.54
N ILE A 79 2.12 20.13 4.20
CA ILE A 79 1.09 19.31 4.84
C ILE A 79 1.00 19.75 6.30
N VAL A 80 -0.20 20.14 6.74
CA VAL A 80 -0.43 20.65 8.09
C VAL A 80 -1.51 19.85 8.82
N ASP A 81 -1.40 19.81 10.16
CA ASP A 81 -2.43 19.25 11.04
C ASP A 81 -3.62 20.22 11.21
N THR A 82 -4.62 19.81 11.99
CA THR A 82 -5.83 20.63 12.27
C THR A 82 -5.53 21.93 12.99
N SER A 83 -4.40 22.05 13.68
CA SER A 83 -3.94 23.30 14.33
C SER A 83 -3.14 24.20 13.38
N GLY A 84 -2.84 23.73 12.16
CA GLY A 84 -2.02 24.43 11.18
C GLY A 84 -0.51 24.26 11.35
N ARG A 85 -0.05 23.37 12.25
CA ARG A 85 1.37 23.02 12.39
C ARG A 85 1.79 22.12 11.24
N THR A 86 3.00 22.30 10.74
CA THR A 86 3.56 21.46 9.69
C THR A 86 3.82 20.05 10.21
N LEU A 87 3.22 19.07 9.56
CA LEU A 87 3.50 17.64 9.73
C LEU A 87 4.64 17.21 8.82
N ALA A 88 4.60 17.68 7.57
CA ALA A 88 5.58 17.35 6.55
C ALA A 88 5.61 18.45 5.48
N ASP A 89 6.75 18.55 4.83
CA ASP A 89 6.89 19.32 3.61
C ASP A 89 6.98 18.36 2.42
N VAL A 90 6.33 18.74 1.32
CA VAL A 90 6.59 18.17 0.01
C VAL A 90 7.46 19.18 -0.69
N THR A 91 8.75 19.05 -0.45
CA THR A 91 9.73 19.84 -1.20
C THR A 91 9.87 19.13 -2.55
N SER A 92 9.86 19.92 -3.61
CA SER A 92 10.64 19.49 -4.76
C SER A 92 12.04 19.21 -4.19
N PRO A 93 12.70 18.10 -4.54
CA PRO A 93 14.09 17.87 -4.13
C PRO A 93 15.01 19.07 -4.42
N ASP A 94 14.46 20.04 -5.07
CA ASP A 94 15.02 21.29 -5.57
C ASP A 94 14.67 22.51 -4.69
N GLY A 95 14.59 22.37 -3.39
CA GLY A 95 14.41 23.53 -2.50
C GLY A 95 15.37 24.70 -2.76
N ASN A 96 16.32 24.51 -3.70
CA ASN A 96 17.16 25.48 -4.37
C ASN A 96 17.35 25.04 -5.83
N ARG A 97 16.35 25.18 -6.72
CA ARG A 97 16.64 25.15 -8.15
C ARG A 97 17.63 26.27 -8.45
N THR A 98 18.89 25.93 -8.50
CA THR A 98 19.87 26.77 -9.14
C THR A 98 19.67 26.57 -10.63
N VAL A 99 18.90 27.46 -11.26
CA VAL A 99 18.87 27.53 -12.73
C VAL A 99 20.28 27.80 -13.18
N VAL A 100 20.83 26.86 -13.94
CA VAL A 100 22.18 26.98 -14.51
C VAL A 100 22.02 27.60 -15.89
N PRO A 101 22.57 28.81 -16.12
CA PRO A 101 22.59 29.42 -17.44
C PRO A 101 23.23 28.49 -18.47
N PHE A 102 22.79 28.57 -19.73
CA PHE A 102 23.26 27.67 -20.80
C PHE A 102 24.77 27.60 -20.93
N ASP A 103 25.46 28.75 -20.81
CA ASP A 103 26.91 28.87 -20.89
C ASP A 103 27.66 28.27 -19.68
N GLU A 104 27.01 28.12 -18.55
CA GLU A 104 27.56 27.48 -17.37
C GLU A 104 27.29 25.97 -17.29
N ILE A 105 26.38 25.43 -18.12
CA ILE A 105 26.18 23.97 -18.24
C ILE A 105 27.38 23.36 -18.93
N PRO A 106 28.02 22.32 -18.35
CA PRO A 106 29.18 21.67 -18.96
C PRO A 106 28.89 21.19 -20.39
N GLU A 107 29.80 21.45 -21.30
CA GLU A 107 29.69 21.08 -22.73
C GLU A 107 29.50 19.56 -22.87
N THR A 108 30.23 18.77 -22.06
CA THR A 108 30.09 17.31 -22.00
C THR A 108 28.63 16.88 -21.71
N MET A 109 27.91 17.61 -20.86
CA MET A 109 26.51 17.29 -20.55
C MET A 109 25.57 17.65 -21.71
N LYS A 110 25.74 18.82 -22.32
CA LYS A 110 24.96 19.23 -23.51
C LYS A 110 25.10 18.23 -24.65
N GLN A 111 26.34 17.78 -24.89
CA GLN A 111 26.62 16.78 -25.92
C GLN A 111 26.09 15.39 -25.60
N ALA A 112 26.21 14.94 -24.34
CA ALA A 112 25.73 13.63 -23.91
C ALA A 112 24.20 13.53 -24.01
N ILE A 113 23.48 14.56 -23.58
CA ILE A 113 21.99 14.54 -23.61
C ILE A 113 21.46 14.59 -25.05
N VAL A 114 22.05 15.40 -25.92
CA VAL A 114 21.69 15.44 -27.33
C VAL A 114 21.98 14.10 -28.01
N ALA A 115 23.13 13.48 -27.71
CA ALA A 115 23.48 12.16 -28.22
C ALA A 115 22.55 11.04 -27.75
N ALA A 116 22.05 11.14 -26.50
CA ALA A 116 21.15 10.17 -25.88
C ALA A 116 19.72 10.26 -26.38
N GLU A 117 19.15 11.48 -26.46
CA GLU A 117 17.73 11.73 -26.59
C GLU A 117 17.32 12.26 -27.96
N ASP A 118 18.14 13.12 -28.60
CA ASP A 118 17.76 13.78 -29.84
C ASP A 118 19.00 14.20 -30.69
N ARG A 119 19.56 13.27 -31.43
CA ARG A 119 20.80 13.51 -32.24
C ARG A 119 20.62 14.57 -33.33
N GLU A 120 19.40 14.88 -33.75
CA GLU A 120 19.07 15.91 -34.72
C GLU A 120 18.58 17.21 -34.04
N PHE A 121 18.77 17.37 -32.72
CA PHE A 121 18.25 18.49 -31.93
C PHE A 121 18.55 19.86 -32.52
N TRP A 122 19.80 20.08 -32.91
CA TRP A 122 20.25 21.37 -33.44
C TRP A 122 19.66 21.74 -34.81
N THR A 123 19.16 20.74 -35.55
CA THR A 123 18.67 20.90 -36.92
C THR A 123 17.19 20.63 -37.10
N ASN A 124 16.51 19.96 -36.14
CA ASN A 124 15.07 19.70 -36.25
C ASN A 124 14.23 20.91 -35.85
N ASN A 125 12.97 20.92 -36.29
CA ASN A 125 11.96 21.97 -35.98
C ASN A 125 11.05 21.56 -34.82
N GLY A 126 11.60 20.91 -33.75
CA GLY A 126 10.85 20.47 -32.57
C GLY A 126 10.22 19.09 -32.71
N PHE A 127 10.28 18.48 -33.87
CA PHE A 127 9.85 17.09 -34.09
C PHE A 127 10.73 16.39 -35.12
N SER A 128 10.86 15.07 -35.03
CA SER A 128 11.62 14.25 -35.96
C SER A 128 10.67 13.37 -36.79
N PRO A 129 10.47 13.64 -38.10
CA PRO A 129 9.67 12.77 -38.97
C PRO A 129 10.18 11.33 -39.00
N ARG A 130 11.50 11.14 -38.94
CA ARG A 130 12.15 9.82 -38.85
C ARG A 130 11.88 9.13 -37.53
N GLY A 131 11.83 9.87 -36.42
CA GLY A 131 11.48 9.39 -35.11
C GLY A 131 10.02 8.93 -35.05
N LEU A 132 9.10 9.72 -35.60
CA LEU A 132 7.68 9.40 -35.70
C LEU A 132 7.43 8.14 -36.54
N SER A 133 8.10 8.02 -37.70
CA SER A 133 7.96 6.83 -38.55
C SER A 133 8.50 5.55 -37.89
N ARG A 134 9.64 5.63 -37.19
CA ARG A 134 10.18 4.49 -36.40
C ARG A 134 9.23 4.08 -35.27
N ALA A 135 8.66 5.03 -34.54
CA ALA A 135 7.69 4.76 -33.49
C ALA A 135 6.41 4.09 -34.03
N ALA A 136 5.91 4.55 -35.17
CA ALA A 136 4.75 3.97 -35.85
C ALA A 136 5.03 2.52 -36.31
N ILE A 137 6.19 2.28 -36.92
CA ILE A 137 6.62 0.94 -37.34
C ILE A 137 6.81 0.02 -36.13
N GLY A 138 7.42 0.53 -35.05
CA GLY A 138 7.62 -0.21 -33.81
C GLY A 138 6.30 -0.67 -33.17
N GLN A 139 5.27 0.19 -33.18
CA GLN A 139 3.92 -0.18 -32.72
C GLN A 139 3.26 -1.24 -33.62
N ILE A 140 3.41 -1.15 -34.93
CA ILE A 140 2.84 -2.12 -35.89
C ILE A 140 3.55 -3.46 -35.77
N THR A 141 4.86 -3.46 -35.56
CA THR A 141 5.71 -4.68 -35.53
C THR A 141 5.86 -5.31 -34.13
N GLY A 142 5.32 -4.67 -33.09
CA GLY A 142 5.48 -5.12 -31.69
C GLY A 142 6.91 -4.97 -31.15
N ASN A 143 7.81 -4.33 -31.90
CA ASN A 143 9.20 -4.16 -31.50
C ASN A 143 9.38 -2.88 -30.65
N GLN A 144 9.27 -3.04 -29.33
CA GLN A 144 9.43 -1.93 -28.35
C GLN A 144 10.89 -1.44 -28.19
N THR A 145 11.86 -2.10 -28.79
CA THR A 145 13.28 -1.70 -28.74
C THR A 145 13.67 -0.64 -29.76
N ALA A 146 12.82 -0.35 -30.74
CA ALA A 146 13.01 0.75 -31.69
C ALA A 146 12.90 2.10 -30.93
N GLY A 147 14.03 2.71 -30.60
CA GLY A 147 14.23 3.86 -29.72
C GLY A 147 13.19 4.97 -29.82
N GLY A 148 13.03 5.74 -28.73
CA GLY A 148 12.03 6.80 -28.57
C GLY A 148 12.01 7.81 -29.73
N GLY A 149 10.80 8.09 -30.25
CA GLY A 149 10.60 9.04 -31.34
C GLY A 149 10.36 10.49 -30.90
N SER A 150 10.45 10.80 -29.59
CA SER A 150 10.21 12.13 -29.04
C SER A 150 11.49 12.95 -28.99
N THR A 151 11.45 14.20 -29.43
CA THR A 151 12.57 15.14 -29.35
C THR A 151 12.74 15.73 -27.95
N ILE A 152 13.88 16.35 -27.66
CA ILE A 152 14.14 17.11 -26.42
C ILE A 152 13.03 18.16 -26.20
N THR A 153 12.64 18.90 -27.25
CA THR A 153 11.56 19.89 -27.14
C THR A 153 10.24 19.26 -26.74
N GLN A 154 9.86 18.12 -27.33
CA GLN A 154 8.63 17.41 -26.97
C GLN A 154 8.68 16.87 -25.53
N GLN A 155 9.85 16.40 -25.07
CA GLN A 155 10.01 15.97 -23.69
C GLN A 155 9.92 17.14 -22.72
N TYR A 156 10.50 18.31 -23.06
CA TYR A 156 10.33 19.51 -22.25
C TYR A 156 8.85 19.91 -22.13
N VAL A 157 8.14 19.98 -23.27
CA VAL A 157 6.71 20.31 -23.29
C VAL A 157 5.90 19.33 -22.46
N LYS A 158 6.17 18.01 -22.60
CA LYS A 158 5.54 16.98 -21.76
C LYS A 158 5.73 17.24 -20.27
N ASN A 159 6.97 17.49 -19.86
CA ASN A 159 7.32 17.65 -18.45
C ASN A 159 6.87 18.99 -17.86
N ALA A 160 6.84 20.06 -18.69
CA ALA A 160 6.50 21.42 -18.26
C ALA A 160 4.99 21.71 -18.23
N ILE A 161 4.16 21.04 -19.08
CA ILE A 161 2.76 21.47 -19.27
C ILE A 161 1.74 20.38 -18.95
N VAL A 162 1.99 19.11 -19.30
CA VAL A 162 0.88 18.20 -19.64
C VAL A 162 0.70 17.06 -18.64
N GLY A 163 1.64 16.85 -17.71
CA GLY A 163 1.54 15.72 -16.75
C GLY A 163 1.66 14.34 -17.44
N ASP A 164 1.45 13.27 -16.68
CA ASP A 164 1.72 11.89 -17.11
C ASP A 164 0.53 11.16 -17.75
N GLU A 165 -0.63 11.81 -17.96
CA GLU A 165 -1.76 11.17 -18.61
C GLU A 165 -1.45 10.71 -20.04
N VAL A 166 -1.67 9.44 -20.33
CA VAL A 166 -1.43 8.85 -21.65
C VAL A 166 -2.69 9.04 -22.53
N SER A 167 -2.69 10.08 -23.37
CA SER A 167 -3.76 10.29 -24.35
C SER A 167 -3.23 10.76 -25.70
N TYR A 168 -3.96 10.42 -26.78
CA TYR A 168 -3.61 10.89 -28.13
C TYR A 168 -3.79 12.42 -28.27
N SER A 169 -4.74 13.01 -27.58
CA SER A 169 -4.96 14.46 -27.58
C SER A 169 -3.78 15.21 -26.97
N ARG A 170 -3.21 14.67 -25.89
CA ARG A 170 -1.97 15.18 -25.29
C ARG A 170 -0.81 15.17 -26.26
N LYS A 171 -0.56 14.03 -26.93
CA LYS A 171 0.56 13.89 -27.85
C LYS A 171 0.45 14.87 -29.03
N PHE A 172 -0.77 15.17 -29.42
CA PHE A 172 -1.06 16.16 -30.45
C PHE A 172 -0.74 17.59 -29.97
N LYS A 173 -1.13 17.94 -28.73
CA LYS A 173 -0.77 19.23 -28.11
C LYS A 173 0.75 19.38 -27.94
N GLU A 174 1.43 18.36 -27.44
CA GLU A 174 2.89 18.36 -27.31
C GLU A 174 3.57 18.71 -28.67
N LEU A 175 3.11 18.06 -29.74
CA LEU A 175 3.66 18.28 -31.08
C LEU A 175 3.46 19.72 -31.56
N ALA A 176 2.26 20.28 -31.38
CA ALA A 176 1.92 21.65 -31.81
C ALA A 176 2.73 22.69 -31.02
N ILE A 177 2.84 22.53 -29.69
CA ILE A 177 3.61 23.44 -28.85
C ILE A 177 5.12 23.32 -29.14
N ALA A 178 5.65 22.09 -29.30
CA ALA A 178 7.04 21.87 -29.67
C ALA A 178 7.39 22.52 -31.02
N ALA A 179 6.50 22.45 -32.00
CA ALA A 179 6.67 23.15 -33.28
C ALA A 179 6.68 24.67 -33.08
N LYS A 180 5.75 25.22 -32.27
CA LYS A 180 5.69 26.66 -31.95
C LYS A 180 6.95 27.14 -31.23
N MET A 181 7.48 26.34 -30.30
CA MET A 181 8.72 26.68 -29.59
C MET A 181 9.94 26.77 -30.50
N ASN A 182 9.98 25.99 -31.57
CA ASN A 182 11.08 25.96 -32.52
C ASN A 182 10.85 26.88 -33.77
N ASP A 183 9.79 27.68 -33.77
CA ASP A 183 9.53 28.65 -34.84
C ASP A 183 10.44 29.88 -34.69
N ARG A 184 10.51 30.71 -35.72
CA ARG A 184 11.32 31.95 -35.80
C ARG A 184 11.04 32.93 -34.65
N HIS A 185 9.84 32.92 -34.12
CA HIS A 185 9.37 33.75 -33.00
C HIS A 185 9.32 32.98 -31.66
N GLY A 186 9.79 31.72 -31.67
CA GLY A 186 9.86 30.85 -30.48
C GLY A 186 11.14 31.03 -29.69
N TRP A 187 11.56 29.96 -29.04
CA TRP A 187 12.79 29.93 -28.27
C TRP A 187 13.99 29.49 -29.12
N SER A 188 15.20 30.00 -28.80
CA SER A 188 16.42 29.45 -29.39
C SER A 188 16.65 28.02 -28.92
N LYS A 189 17.45 27.25 -29.66
CA LYS A 189 17.83 25.86 -29.29
C LYS A 189 18.57 25.82 -27.96
N GLU A 190 19.40 26.82 -27.71
CA GLU A 190 20.12 27.00 -26.45
C GLU A 190 19.12 27.17 -25.29
N LYS A 191 18.12 28.08 -25.42
CA LYS A 191 17.08 28.30 -24.40
C LYS A 191 16.25 27.02 -24.14
N ILE A 192 15.92 26.26 -25.18
CA ILE A 192 15.17 24.99 -25.05
C ILE A 192 16.01 23.97 -24.27
N LEU A 193 17.29 23.81 -24.62
CA LEU A 193 18.19 22.85 -23.96
C LEU A 193 18.49 23.26 -22.51
N GLU A 194 18.68 24.55 -22.25
CA GLU A 194 18.80 25.11 -20.90
C GLU A 194 17.59 24.76 -20.05
N ALA A 195 16.40 25.09 -20.53
CA ALA A 195 15.13 24.82 -19.84
C ALA A 195 14.95 23.31 -19.60
N TYR A 196 15.25 22.47 -20.58
CA TYR A 196 15.17 21.02 -20.46
C TYR A 196 16.13 20.50 -19.37
N LEU A 197 17.40 20.84 -19.42
CA LEU A 197 18.43 20.37 -18.49
C LEU A 197 18.21 20.91 -17.06
N ASN A 198 17.52 22.04 -16.90
CA ASN A 198 17.15 22.58 -15.60
C ASN A 198 15.85 22.01 -15.03
N THR A 199 15.06 21.23 -15.82
CA THR A 199 13.74 20.75 -15.41
C THR A 199 13.56 19.25 -15.39
N ILE A 200 14.36 18.51 -16.19
CA ILE A 200 14.18 17.06 -16.31
C ILE A 200 14.58 16.32 -15.05
N TYR A 201 13.86 15.23 -14.75
CA TYR A 201 14.13 14.34 -13.63
C TYR A 201 15.20 13.30 -13.97
N PHE A 202 16.25 13.22 -13.15
CA PHE A 202 17.39 12.31 -13.30
C PHE A 202 17.33 11.08 -12.38
N GLY A 203 16.33 10.94 -11.54
CA GLY A 203 16.29 9.94 -10.46
C GLY A 203 16.87 10.47 -9.14
N ARG A 204 16.80 9.66 -8.07
CA ARG A 204 17.32 9.99 -6.73
C ARG A 204 16.83 11.35 -6.20
N GLY A 205 15.62 11.75 -6.60
CA GLY A 205 15.09 13.07 -6.26
C GLY A 205 15.78 14.23 -6.98
N ALA A 206 16.58 14.01 -8.02
CA ALA A 206 17.31 15.06 -8.73
C ALA A 206 16.52 15.60 -9.92
N TYR A 207 15.99 16.81 -9.81
CA TYR A 207 15.44 17.60 -10.90
C TYR A 207 16.45 18.66 -11.33
N GLY A 208 16.81 18.67 -12.60
CA GLY A 208 17.84 19.54 -13.13
C GLY A 208 19.25 19.00 -12.95
N VAL A 209 20.12 19.41 -13.90
CA VAL A 209 21.48 18.90 -14.04
C VAL A 209 22.41 19.24 -12.85
N ALA A 210 22.18 20.40 -12.20
CA ALA A 210 22.99 20.80 -11.04
C ALA A 210 22.80 19.86 -9.86
N VAL A 211 21.55 19.53 -9.55
CA VAL A 211 21.19 18.60 -8.47
C VAL A 211 21.64 17.18 -8.84
N ALA A 212 21.45 16.78 -10.10
CA ALA A 212 21.90 15.47 -10.57
C ALA A 212 23.42 15.27 -10.42
N ALA A 213 24.23 16.23 -10.82
CA ALA A 213 25.68 16.19 -10.65
C ALA A 213 26.09 16.07 -9.17
N GLN A 214 25.36 16.77 -8.28
CA GLN A 214 25.61 16.72 -6.85
C GLN A 214 25.21 15.35 -6.25
N LYS A 215 24.01 14.82 -6.59
CA LYS A 215 23.46 13.58 -6.04
C LYS A 215 24.21 12.33 -6.52
N PHE A 216 24.55 12.28 -7.80
CA PHE A 216 25.21 11.13 -8.38
C PHE A 216 26.73 11.11 -8.16
N PHE A 217 27.40 12.28 -8.13
CA PHE A 217 28.86 12.35 -8.14
C PHE A 217 29.45 13.27 -7.08
N ASN A 218 28.64 13.92 -6.25
CA ASN A 218 29.07 14.94 -5.29
C ASN A 218 29.87 16.09 -5.98
N LYS A 219 29.46 16.45 -7.22
CA LYS A 219 30.06 17.51 -8.02
C LYS A 219 29.16 18.72 -8.11
N SER A 220 29.74 19.92 -8.02
CA SER A 220 29.03 21.17 -8.26
C SER A 220 29.35 21.68 -9.65
N ILE A 221 28.31 22.02 -10.43
CA ILE A 221 28.44 22.71 -11.71
C ILE A 221 28.15 24.22 -11.60
N THR A 222 27.70 24.68 -10.43
CA THR A 222 27.35 26.08 -10.18
C THR A 222 28.43 26.85 -9.39
N ASP A 223 29.25 26.15 -8.62
CA ASP A 223 30.45 26.73 -7.99
C ASP A 223 31.63 26.62 -8.97
N LYS A 224 31.95 27.73 -9.64
CA LYS A 224 33.03 27.79 -10.65
C LYS A 224 34.34 27.19 -10.15
N ARG A 225 34.73 27.49 -8.90
CA ARG A 225 36.02 26.99 -8.35
C ARG A 225 36.00 25.48 -8.12
N ARG A 226 34.82 24.91 -7.76
CA ARG A 226 34.66 23.46 -7.62
C ARG A 226 34.53 22.77 -8.95
N ALA A 227 33.79 23.36 -9.90
CA ALA A 227 33.62 22.83 -11.26
C ALA A 227 34.97 22.80 -12.02
N GLU A 228 35.80 23.81 -11.88
CA GLU A 228 37.16 23.84 -12.48
C GLU A 228 38.07 22.77 -11.89
N ARG A 229 38.02 22.52 -10.58
CA ARG A 229 38.86 21.51 -9.91
C ARG A 229 38.39 20.09 -10.09
N ASN A 230 37.11 19.87 -10.25
CA ASN A 230 36.50 18.55 -10.40
C ASN A 230 35.33 18.63 -11.40
N PRO A 231 35.64 18.79 -12.72
CA PRO A 231 34.63 18.96 -13.74
C PRO A 231 33.80 17.67 -13.93
N LEU A 232 32.59 17.82 -14.43
CA LEU A 232 31.76 16.69 -14.87
C LEU A 232 32.42 16.06 -16.11
N THR A 233 32.83 14.80 -16.02
CA THR A 233 33.47 14.10 -17.13
C THR A 233 32.44 13.68 -18.18
N PHE A 234 32.90 13.30 -19.39
CA PHE A 234 31.99 12.82 -20.43
C PHE A 234 31.33 11.48 -20.05
N GLU A 235 32.03 10.62 -19.29
CA GLU A 235 31.51 9.36 -18.79
C GLU A 235 30.36 9.61 -17.78
N GLU A 236 30.53 10.56 -16.86
CA GLU A 236 29.53 10.95 -15.89
C GLU A 236 28.32 11.62 -16.57
N ALA A 237 28.57 12.50 -17.53
CA ALA A 237 27.51 13.13 -18.33
C ALA A 237 26.74 12.10 -19.16
N ALA A 238 27.40 11.09 -19.70
CA ALA A 238 26.77 9.97 -20.38
C ALA A 238 25.90 9.14 -19.43
N LEU A 239 26.34 8.93 -18.17
CA LEU A 239 25.53 8.22 -17.18
C LEU A 239 24.29 9.01 -16.78
N LEU A 240 24.42 10.31 -16.49
CA LEU A 240 23.25 11.17 -16.24
C LEU A 240 22.27 11.14 -17.41
N SER A 241 22.76 11.17 -18.65
CA SER A 241 21.89 11.08 -19.83
C SER A 241 21.24 9.71 -20.01
N ALA A 242 21.89 8.63 -19.55
CA ALA A 242 21.35 7.28 -19.62
C ALA A 242 20.16 7.07 -18.66
N VAL A 243 20.20 7.64 -17.46
CA VAL A 243 19.17 7.44 -16.42
C VAL A 243 17.86 8.16 -16.71
N ILE A 244 17.87 9.26 -17.48
CA ILE A 244 16.68 10.10 -17.76
C ILE A 244 15.52 9.28 -18.36
N ARG A 245 15.80 8.29 -19.20
CA ARG A 245 14.78 7.51 -19.91
C ARG A 245 13.78 6.80 -18.97
N ALA A 246 14.28 6.24 -17.86
CA ALA A 246 13.51 5.58 -16.83
C ALA A 246 14.36 5.58 -15.54
N PRO A 247 14.34 6.67 -14.75
CA PRO A 247 15.32 6.90 -13.70
C PRO A 247 15.40 5.82 -12.63
N SER A 248 14.26 5.29 -12.20
CA SER A 248 14.24 4.19 -11.22
C SER A 248 14.74 2.86 -11.80
N TYR A 249 14.52 2.62 -13.10
CA TYR A 249 14.95 1.39 -13.76
C TYR A 249 16.45 1.43 -14.12
N TYR A 250 17.00 2.62 -14.47
CA TYR A 250 18.39 2.82 -14.83
C TYR A 250 19.22 3.39 -13.67
N ASP A 251 18.80 3.22 -12.41
CA ASP A 251 19.65 3.59 -11.28
C ASP A 251 20.81 2.59 -11.14
N PRO A 252 22.08 3.06 -11.15
CA PRO A 252 23.25 2.17 -11.09
C PRO A 252 23.41 1.41 -9.77
N ASP A 253 22.75 1.83 -8.68
CA ASP A 253 22.80 1.11 -7.41
C ASP A 253 21.83 -0.08 -7.39
N THR A 254 20.72 -0.02 -8.16
CA THR A 254 19.70 -1.08 -8.22
C THR A 254 19.86 -2.00 -9.43
N ASN A 255 20.21 -1.46 -10.61
CA ASN A 255 20.26 -2.20 -11.88
C ASN A 255 21.52 -1.86 -12.68
N ARG A 256 22.70 -2.11 -12.10
CA ARG A 256 23.99 -1.71 -12.68
C ARG A 256 24.20 -2.21 -14.10
N GLU A 257 23.97 -3.49 -14.37
CA GLU A 257 24.22 -4.11 -15.69
C GLU A 257 23.38 -3.46 -16.80
N VAL A 258 22.10 -3.27 -16.55
CA VAL A 258 21.16 -2.65 -17.48
C VAL A 258 21.51 -1.17 -17.70
N THR A 259 21.94 -0.49 -16.64
CA THR A 259 22.37 0.91 -16.70
C THR A 259 23.66 1.05 -17.49
N GLU A 260 24.63 0.14 -17.31
CA GLU A 260 25.89 0.14 -18.08
C GLU A 260 25.65 -0.11 -19.56
N ALA A 261 24.73 -1.03 -19.91
CA ALA A 261 24.35 -1.24 -21.31
C ALA A 261 23.74 0.03 -21.93
N ARG A 262 22.88 0.75 -21.19
CA ARG A 262 22.30 2.02 -21.64
C ARG A 262 23.35 3.13 -21.72
N TRP A 263 24.27 3.20 -20.78
CA TRP A 263 25.40 4.12 -20.78
C TRP A 263 26.30 3.91 -22.01
N ARG A 264 26.64 2.67 -22.38
CA ARG A 264 27.37 2.34 -23.62
C ARG A 264 26.62 2.85 -24.86
N TYR A 265 25.29 2.69 -24.90
CA TYR A 265 24.46 3.26 -25.98
C TYR A 265 24.60 4.79 -26.09
N VAL A 266 24.71 5.51 -24.97
CA VAL A 266 24.92 6.97 -24.97
C VAL A 266 26.33 7.31 -25.49
N LEU A 267 27.36 6.61 -25.05
CA LEU A 267 28.75 6.80 -25.57
C LEU A 267 28.81 6.57 -27.08
N ASP A 268 28.18 5.52 -27.61
CA ASP A 268 28.07 5.30 -29.05
C ASP A 268 27.33 6.44 -29.76
N GLY A 269 26.33 7.01 -29.10
CA GLY A 269 25.63 8.22 -29.55
C GLY A 269 26.57 9.42 -29.63
N MET A 270 27.42 9.63 -28.62
CA MET A 270 28.38 10.71 -28.54
C MET A 270 29.47 10.57 -29.63
N VAL A 271 29.89 9.34 -29.95
CA VAL A 271 30.77 9.08 -31.09
C VAL A 271 30.10 9.43 -32.42
N ALA A 272 28.83 9.03 -32.59
CA ALA A 272 28.06 9.28 -33.80
C ALA A 272 27.78 10.77 -34.05
N THR A 273 27.72 11.58 -33.00
CA THR A 273 27.55 13.04 -33.06
C THR A 273 28.90 13.79 -33.11
N GLY A 274 30.03 13.08 -33.03
CA GLY A 274 31.36 13.67 -33.03
C GLY A 274 31.78 14.33 -31.71
N ALA A 275 31.03 14.13 -30.62
CA ALA A 275 31.32 14.68 -29.31
C ALA A 275 32.55 14.04 -28.65
N ILE A 276 32.76 12.75 -28.89
CA ILE A 276 33.97 12.00 -28.48
C ILE A 276 34.46 11.11 -29.60
N THR A 277 35.71 10.69 -29.52
CA THR A 277 36.30 9.74 -30.48
C THR A 277 35.91 8.29 -30.10
N ARG A 278 35.99 7.36 -31.08
CA ARG A 278 35.79 5.93 -30.81
C ARG A 278 36.75 5.42 -29.73
N ALA A 279 38.02 5.83 -29.78
CA ALA A 279 39.01 5.45 -28.78
C ALA A 279 38.68 5.91 -27.36
N GLN A 280 38.10 7.10 -27.21
CA GLN A 280 37.61 7.57 -25.92
C GLN A 280 36.43 6.73 -25.44
N ALA A 281 35.47 6.38 -26.30
CA ALA A 281 34.33 5.54 -25.94
C ALA A 281 34.77 4.11 -25.55
N ASP A 282 35.73 3.52 -26.27
CA ASP A 282 36.21 2.16 -26.03
C ASP A 282 37.03 2.06 -24.72
N ASN A 283 37.74 3.12 -24.35
CA ASN A 283 38.51 3.21 -23.11
C ASN A 283 37.69 3.79 -21.92
N ALA A 284 36.44 4.17 -22.12
CA ALA A 284 35.61 4.75 -21.07
C ALA A 284 35.32 3.75 -19.95
N VAL A 285 35.47 4.22 -18.71
CA VAL A 285 35.19 3.45 -17.51
C VAL A 285 33.84 3.88 -16.92
N PHE A 286 33.01 2.91 -16.58
CA PHE A 286 31.72 3.21 -15.95
C PHE A 286 31.93 3.98 -14.65
N PRO A 287 31.29 5.16 -14.47
CA PRO A 287 31.56 6.05 -13.36
C PRO A 287 31.15 5.43 -12.00
N LYS A 288 31.92 5.75 -10.97
CA LYS A 288 31.50 5.46 -9.59
C LYS A 288 30.49 6.52 -9.13
N THR A 289 29.34 6.10 -8.69
CA THR A 289 28.32 6.97 -8.12
C THR A 289 28.42 7.04 -6.61
N VAL A 290 27.95 8.14 -6.04
CA VAL A 290 27.65 8.22 -4.62
C VAL A 290 26.46 7.29 -4.36
N LYS A 291 26.54 6.43 -3.36
CA LYS A 291 25.41 5.58 -2.97
C LYS A 291 24.23 6.47 -2.60
N ALA A 292 23.06 6.15 -3.15
CA ALA A 292 21.82 6.81 -2.78
C ALA A 292 21.65 6.67 -1.26
N ARG A 293 21.62 7.81 -0.56
CA ARG A 293 21.31 7.81 0.86
C ARG A 293 19.80 7.92 0.99
N VAL A 294 19.20 7.05 1.78
CA VAL A 294 17.78 7.13 2.16
C VAL A 294 17.48 8.49 2.80
N SER A 295 18.46 9.11 3.47
CA SER A 295 18.37 10.44 4.09
C SER A 295 18.38 11.64 3.14
N ASP A 296 18.68 11.44 1.86
CA ASP A 296 18.64 12.51 0.85
C ASP A 296 17.29 12.58 0.12
N SER A 297 16.40 11.66 0.44
CA SER A 297 15.03 11.70 0.01
C SER A 297 14.26 12.77 0.80
N ASP A 298 13.19 13.23 0.23
CA ASP A 298 12.13 14.07 0.80
C ASP A 298 11.45 13.41 2.03
N GLU A 299 12.20 12.61 2.79
CA GLU A 299 11.71 11.81 3.91
C GLU A 299 11.48 12.66 5.13
N THR A 300 10.24 12.80 5.45
CA THR A 300 9.80 13.28 6.76
C THR A 300 10.08 12.15 7.77
N PRO A 301 10.91 12.38 8.81
CA PRO A 301 11.27 11.32 9.74
C PRO A 301 10.08 10.84 10.58
N GLY A 302 10.13 9.55 10.95
CA GLY A 302 9.20 8.93 11.87
C GLY A 302 7.77 8.76 11.35
N PRO A 303 6.76 8.63 12.23
CA PRO A 303 5.37 8.37 11.86
C PRO A 303 4.77 9.41 10.90
N ASN A 304 5.22 10.66 10.95
CA ASN A 304 4.77 11.71 10.03
C ASN A 304 5.14 11.41 8.57
N GLY A 305 6.20 10.63 8.33
CA GLY A 305 6.55 10.17 6.98
C GLY A 305 5.51 9.21 6.41
N LEU A 306 4.95 8.33 7.24
CA LEU A 306 3.86 7.45 6.84
C LEU A 306 2.56 8.24 6.59
N ILE A 307 2.24 9.23 7.44
CA ILE A 307 1.12 10.15 7.20
C ILE A 307 1.30 10.87 5.85
N LYS A 308 2.50 11.41 5.58
CA LYS A 308 2.82 12.03 4.28
C LYS A 308 2.54 11.08 3.12
N ARG A 309 2.94 9.80 3.21
CA ARG A 309 2.66 8.79 2.18
C ARG A 309 1.16 8.62 1.93
N GLN A 310 0.36 8.51 2.98
CA GLN A 310 -1.09 8.38 2.86
C GLN A 310 -1.73 9.63 2.26
N VAL A 311 -1.31 10.82 2.70
CA VAL A 311 -1.75 12.10 2.14
C VAL A 311 -1.44 12.20 0.65
N LEU A 312 -0.21 11.86 0.23
CA LEU A 312 0.18 11.89 -1.18
C LEU A 312 -0.62 10.89 -2.03
N ALA A 313 -0.87 9.69 -1.50
CA ALA A 313 -1.71 8.69 -2.16
C ALA A 313 -3.17 9.18 -2.32
N GLU A 314 -3.72 9.83 -1.30
CA GLU A 314 -5.05 10.41 -1.35
C GLU A 314 -5.12 11.60 -2.33
N LEU A 315 -4.13 12.50 -2.32
CA LEU A 315 -4.04 13.63 -3.25
C LEU A 315 -4.03 13.16 -4.71
N ASN A 316 -3.27 12.12 -5.02
CA ASN A 316 -3.27 11.51 -6.36
C ASN A 316 -4.67 10.97 -6.73
N ARG A 317 -5.35 10.28 -5.81
CA ARG A 317 -6.70 9.72 -6.02
C ARG A 317 -7.75 10.80 -6.28
N ILE A 318 -7.62 11.97 -5.64
CA ILE A 318 -8.52 13.12 -5.86
C ILE A 318 -8.10 14.04 -7.01
N GLY A 319 -7.06 13.66 -7.78
CA GLY A 319 -6.63 14.34 -9.00
C GLY A 319 -5.67 15.52 -8.80
N ILE A 320 -5.09 15.69 -7.61
CA ILE A 320 -3.98 16.63 -7.39
C ILE A 320 -2.70 15.99 -7.92
N THR A 321 -2.17 16.54 -8.99
CA THR A 321 -1.01 15.99 -9.69
C THR A 321 0.30 16.26 -8.96
N ASP A 322 1.30 15.42 -9.20
CA ASP A 322 2.66 15.61 -8.69
C ASP A 322 3.26 16.97 -9.11
N LYS A 323 2.91 17.43 -10.31
CA LYS A 323 3.27 18.77 -10.80
C LYS A 323 2.69 19.87 -9.88
N GLN A 324 1.38 19.85 -9.60
CA GLN A 324 0.74 20.84 -8.71
C GLN A 324 1.35 20.83 -7.31
N LEU A 325 1.68 19.64 -6.78
CA LEU A 325 2.35 19.51 -5.49
C LEU A 325 3.72 20.19 -5.45
N ARG A 326 4.46 20.17 -6.57
CA ARG A 326 5.84 20.68 -6.63
C ARG A 326 5.96 22.13 -7.08
N THR A 327 4.95 22.66 -7.77
CA THR A 327 5.01 24.01 -8.35
C THR A 327 3.91 24.95 -7.85
N GLY A 328 2.84 24.41 -7.25
CA GLY A 328 1.67 25.20 -6.87
C GLY A 328 1.72 25.82 -5.49
N GLY A 329 2.79 25.64 -4.72
CA GLY A 329 2.89 26.20 -3.35
C GLY A 329 1.74 25.76 -2.44
N LEU A 330 1.28 24.50 -2.60
CA LEU A 330 0.05 24.02 -1.99
C LEU A 330 0.14 23.97 -0.46
N ARG A 331 -0.93 24.39 0.19
CA ARG A 331 -1.19 24.12 1.61
C ARG A 331 -2.25 23.02 1.72
N ILE A 332 -1.84 21.87 2.24
CA ILE A 332 -2.67 20.68 2.42
C ILE A 332 -3.05 20.59 3.90
N SER A 333 -4.30 20.91 4.22
CA SER A 333 -4.84 20.75 5.57
C SER A 333 -5.35 19.33 5.74
N THR A 334 -4.79 18.62 6.73
CA THR A 334 -5.18 17.25 7.04
C THR A 334 -6.23 17.19 8.15
N THR A 335 -6.76 15.99 8.39
CA THR A 335 -7.65 15.67 9.51
C THR A 335 -6.89 15.31 10.78
N ILE A 336 -5.57 15.21 10.74
CA ILE A 336 -4.73 14.83 11.89
C ILE A 336 -4.87 15.85 13.02
N ASP A 337 -5.32 15.37 14.17
CA ASP A 337 -5.42 16.16 15.40
C ASP A 337 -4.12 16.00 16.20
N PRO A 338 -3.46 17.09 16.59
CA PRO A 338 -2.18 17.00 17.28
C PRO A 338 -2.23 16.32 18.64
N GLN A 339 -3.34 16.42 19.38
CA GLN A 339 -3.50 15.74 20.66
C GLN A 339 -3.66 14.23 20.43
N VAL A 340 -4.52 13.82 19.49
CA VAL A 340 -4.74 12.43 19.15
C VAL A 340 -3.47 11.81 18.58
N GLN A 341 -2.78 12.50 17.64
CA GLN A 341 -1.55 12.01 17.04
C GLN A 341 -0.44 11.80 18.09
N ASN A 342 -0.29 12.75 19.01
CA ASN A 342 0.67 12.61 20.11
C ASN A 342 0.31 11.41 21.00
N GLY A 343 -0.97 11.24 21.33
CA GLY A 343 -1.45 10.12 22.14
C GLY A 343 -1.14 8.77 21.50
N VAL A 344 -1.46 8.57 20.22
CA VAL A 344 -1.20 7.29 19.53
C VAL A 344 0.29 7.00 19.37
N VAL A 345 1.10 8.05 19.08
CA VAL A 345 2.56 7.89 19.00
C VAL A 345 3.15 7.53 20.36
N GLN A 346 2.80 8.26 21.42
CA GLN A 346 3.32 8.00 22.77
C GLN A 346 2.95 6.63 23.28
N ALA A 347 1.74 6.15 23.01
CA ALA A 347 1.31 4.83 23.45
C ALA A 347 2.02 3.69 22.73
N ALA A 348 2.31 3.82 21.43
CA ALA A 348 2.77 2.72 20.59
C ALA A 348 4.25 2.76 20.23
N CYS A 349 4.93 3.91 20.37
CA CYS A 349 6.32 4.02 19.95
C CYS A 349 7.30 3.40 20.95
N ARG A 350 8.44 2.95 20.41
CA ARG A 350 9.55 2.46 21.18
C ARG A 350 10.63 3.53 21.33
N LYS A 351 11.24 3.64 22.52
CA LYS A 351 12.36 4.56 22.76
C LYS A 351 13.55 4.18 21.89
N ASN A 352 13.87 4.98 20.91
CA ASN A 352 15.02 4.82 20.03
C ASN A 352 15.84 6.11 19.95
N ARG A 353 16.94 6.10 19.16
CA ARG A 353 17.82 7.28 18.98
C ARG A 353 17.13 8.46 18.27
N ILE A 354 16.12 8.18 17.45
CA ILE A 354 15.40 9.17 16.64
C ILE A 354 14.18 9.67 17.40
N TYR A 355 13.43 8.77 18.05
CA TYR A 355 12.25 9.07 18.85
C TYR A 355 12.54 8.91 20.35
N LYS A 356 12.32 10.00 21.07
CA LYS A 356 12.27 9.96 22.53
C LYS A 356 10.83 9.67 22.92
N CYS A 357 10.48 8.40 23.03
CA CYS A 357 9.19 7.94 23.55
C CYS A 357 9.36 7.56 25.03
N PRO A 358 9.21 8.50 25.98
CA PRO A 358 9.48 8.20 27.38
C PRO A 358 8.48 7.23 28.01
N GLU A 359 7.27 7.15 27.47
CA GLU A 359 6.11 6.49 28.09
C GLU A 359 5.45 5.41 27.19
N GLY A 360 6.09 5.03 26.07
CA GLY A 360 5.51 4.02 25.14
C GLY A 360 5.42 2.65 25.79
N GLU A 361 4.28 1.99 25.66
CA GLU A 361 4.00 0.65 26.22
C GLU A 361 4.93 -0.44 25.68
N LEU A 362 5.55 -0.23 24.51
CA LEU A 362 6.57 -1.12 23.95
C LEU A 362 7.96 -0.97 24.62
N ASN A 363 8.15 0.02 25.50
CA ASN A 363 9.43 0.18 26.18
C ASN A 363 9.67 -0.94 27.19
N GLY A 364 10.76 -1.67 27.03
CA GLY A 364 11.09 -2.82 27.87
C GLY A 364 10.57 -4.16 27.35
N GLU A 365 9.69 -4.16 26.36
CA GLU A 365 9.25 -5.37 25.66
C GLU A 365 10.29 -5.82 24.60
N PRO A 366 10.26 -7.08 24.13
CA PRO A 366 11.18 -7.60 23.11
C PRO A 366 11.27 -6.73 21.86
N ASP A 367 12.47 -6.61 21.27
CA ASP A 367 12.76 -5.66 20.19
C ASP A 367 12.05 -5.99 18.87
N ASP A 368 11.63 -7.22 18.67
CA ASP A 368 10.88 -7.70 17.49
C ASP A 368 9.38 -7.39 17.54
N LEU A 369 8.86 -6.97 18.71
CA LEU A 369 7.46 -6.54 18.81
C LEU A 369 7.23 -5.19 18.12
N LEU A 370 6.20 -5.17 17.31
CA LEU A 370 5.72 -4.02 16.54
C LEU A 370 4.29 -3.69 16.97
N ALA A 371 3.92 -2.42 16.85
CA ALA A 371 2.55 -1.98 17.05
C ALA A 371 2.09 -1.06 15.92
N SER A 372 0.79 -1.03 15.70
CA SER A 372 0.13 -0.05 14.83
C SER A 372 -1.14 0.46 15.49
N VAL A 373 -1.39 1.77 15.37
CA VAL A 373 -2.55 2.42 15.97
C VAL A 373 -3.16 3.41 14.97
N VAL A 374 -4.47 3.29 14.75
CA VAL A 374 -5.23 4.23 13.92
C VAL A 374 -6.45 4.71 14.69
N SER A 375 -6.64 6.03 14.72
CA SER A 375 -7.78 6.68 15.36
C SER A 375 -8.58 7.49 14.35
N ILE A 376 -9.89 7.27 14.27
CA ILE A 376 -10.82 7.87 13.30
C ILE A 376 -11.96 8.58 14.04
N ASP A 377 -12.32 9.77 13.56
CA ASP A 377 -13.51 10.49 13.99
C ASP A 377 -14.76 9.83 13.40
N PRO A 378 -15.68 9.30 14.23
CA PRO A 378 -16.87 8.60 13.75
C PRO A 378 -17.83 9.48 12.95
N GLN A 379 -17.84 10.79 13.20
CA GLN A 379 -18.81 11.71 12.61
C GLN A 379 -18.37 12.23 11.24
N THR A 380 -17.08 12.07 10.90
CA THR A 380 -16.52 12.63 9.65
C THR A 380 -15.74 11.63 8.81
N GLY A 381 -15.26 10.52 9.40
CA GLY A 381 -14.29 9.61 8.79
C GLY A 381 -12.86 10.15 8.79
N GLY A 382 -12.63 11.35 9.34
CA GLY A 382 -11.28 11.94 9.40
C GLY A 382 -10.32 11.11 10.25
N VAL A 383 -9.16 10.73 9.69
CA VAL A 383 -8.09 10.09 10.45
C VAL A 383 -7.46 11.14 11.37
N ARG A 384 -7.68 11.01 12.68
CA ARG A 384 -7.23 11.94 13.70
C ARG A 384 -5.84 11.60 14.23
N GLY A 385 -5.51 10.32 14.28
CA GLY A 385 -4.19 9.82 14.70
C GLY A 385 -3.79 8.60 13.89
N TYR A 386 -2.50 8.49 13.57
CA TYR A 386 -1.98 7.43 12.71
C TYR A 386 -0.55 7.07 13.10
N TYR A 387 -0.36 5.82 13.49
CA TYR A 387 0.94 5.23 13.77
C TYR A 387 1.04 3.87 13.06
N GLY A 388 1.74 3.82 11.95
CA GLY A 388 2.01 2.61 11.18
C GLY A 388 3.43 2.07 11.38
N GLY A 389 4.14 2.59 12.40
CA GLY A 389 5.54 2.28 12.71
C GLY A 389 6.43 3.52 12.70
N ASP A 390 7.69 3.35 13.10
CA ASP A 390 8.68 4.44 13.25
C ASP A 390 9.48 4.72 11.98
N ASN A 391 9.50 3.80 11.03
CA ASN A 391 10.30 3.90 9.81
C ASN A 391 9.46 4.43 8.64
N PRO A 392 9.67 5.68 8.18
CA PRO A 392 8.91 6.26 7.07
C PRO A 392 9.15 5.58 5.72
N GLY A 393 10.34 5.01 5.51
CA GLY A 393 10.69 4.22 4.32
C GLY A 393 10.36 2.73 4.45
N GLY A 394 9.88 2.30 5.63
CA GLY A 394 9.52 0.92 5.92
C GLY A 394 8.08 0.58 5.60
N TRP A 395 7.65 -0.54 6.16
CA TRP A 395 6.27 -0.99 6.06
C TRP A 395 5.34 -0.06 6.83
N ASP A 396 4.19 0.18 6.24
CA ASP A 396 3.09 0.84 6.90
C ASP A 396 2.17 -0.22 7.50
N LEU A 397 2.41 -0.55 8.76
CA LEU A 397 1.67 -1.60 9.47
C LEU A 397 0.16 -1.30 9.56
N ALA A 398 -0.22 -0.01 9.48
CA ALA A 398 -1.62 0.36 9.47
C ALA A 398 -2.35 0.01 8.15
N GLN A 399 -1.58 -0.25 7.09
CA GLN A 399 -2.07 -0.69 5.77
C GLN A 399 -1.77 -2.17 5.49
N ALA A 400 -1.09 -2.87 6.41
CA ALA A 400 -0.79 -4.28 6.26
C ALA A 400 -2.04 -5.14 6.44
N GLY A 401 -2.12 -6.23 5.67
CA GLY A 401 -3.16 -7.24 5.83
C GLY A 401 -2.83 -8.17 6.99
N LEU A 402 -3.64 -8.11 8.06
CA LEU A 402 -3.40 -8.79 9.32
C LEU A 402 -4.65 -9.54 9.76
N GLN A 403 -4.50 -10.74 10.35
CA GLN A 403 -5.64 -11.49 10.86
C GLN A 403 -6.14 -10.85 12.16
N THR A 404 -7.46 -10.69 12.27
CA THR A 404 -8.08 -9.86 13.33
C THR A 404 -8.55 -10.65 14.55
N GLY A 405 -8.64 -11.98 14.42
CA GLY A 405 -9.10 -12.83 15.48
C GLY A 405 -10.52 -12.44 15.96
N SER A 406 -10.74 -12.60 17.23
CA SER A 406 -12.06 -12.40 17.86
C SER A 406 -12.64 -10.98 17.74
N SER A 407 -11.88 -9.97 17.30
CA SER A 407 -12.45 -8.65 17.04
C SER A 407 -13.45 -8.65 15.89
N PHE A 408 -13.44 -9.69 15.06
CA PHE A 408 -14.38 -9.86 13.94
C PHE A 408 -15.78 -10.37 14.37
N LYS A 409 -15.93 -10.93 15.56
CA LYS A 409 -17.23 -11.40 16.11
C LYS A 409 -18.31 -10.32 16.15
N VAL A 410 -17.89 -9.07 16.21
CA VAL A 410 -18.79 -7.91 16.21
C VAL A 410 -19.68 -7.88 14.97
N PHE A 411 -19.16 -8.29 13.80
CA PHE A 411 -19.93 -8.28 12.55
C PHE A 411 -20.98 -9.40 12.51
N ALA A 412 -20.73 -10.52 13.17
CA ALA A 412 -21.77 -11.55 13.37
C ALA A 412 -22.89 -11.04 14.28
N LEU A 413 -22.56 -10.25 15.30
CA LEU A 413 -23.57 -9.60 16.16
C LEU A 413 -24.38 -8.56 15.39
N VAL A 414 -23.74 -7.75 14.54
CA VAL A 414 -24.44 -6.80 13.65
C VAL A 414 -25.43 -7.56 12.77
N ALA A 415 -24.97 -8.61 12.06
CA ALA A 415 -25.84 -9.42 11.20
C ALA A 415 -27.01 -10.06 11.94
N ALA A 416 -26.77 -10.53 13.18
CA ALA A 416 -27.80 -11.09 14.02
C ALA A 416 -28.89 -10.06 14.40
N LEU A 417 -28.46 -8.87 14.83
CA LEU A 417 -29.40 -7.80 15.22
C LEU A 417 -30.18 -7.25 14.01
N GLU A 418 -29.59 -7.26 12.80
CA GLU A 418 -30.33 -6.92 11.55
C GLU A 418 -31.41 -7.96 11.22
N GLN A 419 -31.24 -9.22 11.66
CA GLN A 419 -32.22 -10.32 11.51
C GLN A 419 -33.12 -10.44 12.71
N ASP A 420 -33.25 -9.37 13.52
CA ASP A 420 -34.06 -9.31 14.74
C ASP A 420 -33.75 -10.40 15.80
N ILE A 421 -32.50 -10.95 15.79
CA ILE A 421 -31.99 -11.84 16.84
C ILE A 421 -31.45 -10.95 17.99
N PRO A 422 -32.10 -10.93 19.16
CA PRO A 422 -31.75 -10.00 20.24
C PRO A 422 -30.51 -10.46 21.03
N LEU A 423 -29.90 -9.53 21.79
CA LEU A 423 -28.79 -9.82 22.69
C LEU A 423 -29.11 -10.89 23.75
N SER A 424 -30.39 -11.10 24.08
CA SER A 424 -30.89 -12.13 25.02
C SER A 424 -30.90 -13.55 24.46
N LYS A 425 -30.70 -13.72 23.11
CA LYS A 425 -30.63 -15.06 22.51
C LYS A 425 -29.45 -15.83 23.12
N THR A 426 -29.70 -17.07 23.51
CA THR A 426 -28.75 -17.92 24.23
C THR A 426 -28.22 -19.06 23.39
N TYR A 427 -26.97 -19.41 23.61
CA TYR A 427 -26.30 -20.56 23.00
C TYR A 427 -25.45 -21.30 24.05
N SER A 428 -25.24 -22.61 23.80
CA SER A 428 -24.26 -23.39 24.56
C SER A 428 -22.85 -22.98 24.24
N SER A 429 -22.03 -22.81 25.27
CA SER A 429 -20.57 -22.56 25.11
C SER A 429 -19.73 -23.84 25.06
N ALA A 430 -20.33 -25.02 25.07
CA ALA A 430 -19.61 -26.29 24.99
C ALA A 430 -18.94 -26.45 23.59
N PRO A 431 -17.77 -27.09 23.53
CA PRO A 431 -17.13 -27.47 22.26
C PRO A 431 -18.06 -28.28 21.37
N PHE A 432 -17.91 -28.19 20.06
CA PHE A 432 -18.72 -28.94 19.10
C PHE A 432 -17.97 -29.15 17.76
N GLN A 433 -18.49 -30.10 16.98
CA GLN A 433 -18.01 -30.36 15.62
C GLN A 433 -18.85 -29.52 14.64
N ALA A 434 -18.18 -28.62 13.90
CA ALA A 434 -18.76 -27.92 12.78
C ALA A 434 -18.67 -28.73 11.48
N SER A 435 -19.25 -28.21 10.40
CA SER A 435 -19.19 -28.85 9.08
C SER A 435 -17.72 -29.06 8.65
N GLY A 436 -17.43 -30.18 7.96
CA GLY A 436 -16.07 -30.53 7.55
C GLY A 436 -15.21 -31.18 8.65
N GLY A 437 -15.78 -31.46 9.84
CA GLY A 437 -15.05 -32.11 10.94
C GLY A 437 -14.25 -31.15 11.81
N LEU A 438 -14.45 -29.84 11.63
CA LEU A 438 -13.79 -28.80 12.42
C LEU A 438 -14.31 -28.80 13.86
N THR A 439 -13.43 -28.95 14.84
CA THR A 439 -13.77 -28.78 16.25
C THR A 439 -13.69 -27.32 16.64
N VAL A 440 -14.81 -26.74 17.08
CA VAL A 440 -14.84 -25.36 17.57
C VAL A 440 -14.83 -25.36 19.11
N GLU A 441 -13.81 -24.71 19.67
CA GLU A 441 -13.58 -24.60 21.11
C GLU A 441 -13.34 -23.14 21.52
N ASN A 442 -13.45 -22.85 22.81
CA ASN A 442 -13.12 -21.56 23.38
C ASN A 442 -11.66 -21.53 23.84
N SER A 443 -11.04 -20.36 23.82
CA SER A 443 -9.69 -20.17 24.35
C SER A 443 -9.65 -20.56 25.83
N ASP A 444 -8.56 -21.19 26.27
CA ASP A 444 -8.27 -21.56 27.65
C ASP A 444 -9.40 -22.37 28.35
N GLY A 445 -10.28 -23.00 27.57
CA GLY A 445 -11.40 -23.78 28.10
C GLY A 445 -12.50 -22.92 28.75
N GLU A 446 -12.56 -21.62 28.48
CA GLU A 446 -13.59 -20.72 28.99
C GLU A 446 -14.99 -21.20 28.65
N SER A 447 -15.90 -21.12 29.62
CA SER A 447 -17.28 -21.54 29.46
C SER A 447 -18.21 -20.74 30.33
N CYS A 448 -19.38 -20.39 29.78
CA CYS A 448 -20.51 -19.85 30.52
C CYS A 448 -21.65 -20.90 30.72
N GLY A 449 -21.46 -22.15 30.26
CA GLY A 449 -22.51 -23.12 30.13
C GLY A 449 -23.45 -22.78 28.98
N THR A 450 -24.57 -22.15 29.27
CA THR A 450 -25.46 -21.52 28.27
C THR A 450 -25.64 -20.06 28.66
N CYS A 451 -25.26 -19.15 27.78
CA CYS A 451 -25.37 -17.72 28.04
C CYS A 451 -25.85 -16.95 26.83
N ASN A 452 -26.27 -15.70 27.08
CA ASN A 452 -26.74 -14.79 26.04
C ASN A 452 -25.59 -14.21 25.22
N LEU A 453 -25.92 -13.56 24.09
CA LEU A 453 -24.91 -13.02 23.14
C LEU A 453 -24.06 -11.91 23.76
N ALA A 454 -24.61 -11.08 24.68
CA ALA A 454 -23.83 -10.02 25.34
C ALA A 454 -22.77 -10.60 26.28
N THR A 455 -23.13 -11.60 27.11
CA THR A 455 -22.17 -12.31 27.97
C THR A 455 -21.11 -13.03 27.14
N ALA A 456 -21.52 -13.71 26.07
CA ALA A 456 -20.59 -14.37 25.15
C ALA A 456 -19.64 -13.40 24.44
N MET A 457 -20.09 -12.17 24.11
CA MET A 457 -19.26 -11.11 23.53
C MET A 457 -18.21 -10.64 24.54
N LYS A 458 -18.62 -10.36 25.77
CA LYS A 458 -17.71 -9.96 26.85
C LYS A 458 -16.61 -11.01 27.10
N MET A 459 -16.99 -12.29 27.17
CA MET A 459 -16.05 -13.43 27.35
C MET A 459 -15.35 -13.85 26.05
N SER A 460 -15.74 -13.29 24.92
CA SER A 460 -15.14 -13.61 23.60
C SER A 460 -15.30 -15.07 23.17
N LEU A 461 -16.42 -15.75 23.49
CA LEU A 461 -16.60 -17.18 23.26
C LEU A 461 -16.73 -17.54 21.77
N ASN A 462 -15.81 -18.36 21.28
CA ASN A 462 -15.77 -18.83 19.89
C ASN A 462 -17.00 -19.70 19.57
N THR A 463 -17.30 -20.65 20.44
CA THR A 463 -18.38 -21.63 20.25
C THR A 463 -19.75 -20.98 20.09
N VAL A 464 -20.02 -19.91 20.85
CA VAL A 464 -21.28 -19.17 20.79
C VAL A 464 -21.40 -18.40 19.48
N TYR A 465 -20.37 -17.66 19.11
CA TYR A 465 -20.41 -16.82 17.90
C TYR A 465 -20.33 -17.65 16.62
N TYR A 466 -19.70 -18.81 16.64
CA TYR A 466 -19.72 -19.73 15.50
C TYR A 466 -21.11 -20.36 15.33
N ARG A 467 -21.78 -20.75 16.41
CA ARG A 467 -23.19 -21.20 16.36
C ARG A 467 -24.13 -20.10 15.88
N LEU A 468 -23.95 -18.88 16.39
CA LEU A 468 -24.72 -17.73 15.91
C LEU A 468 -24.56 -17.56 14.40
N MET A 469 -23.33 -17.56 13.88
CA MET A 469 -23.07 -17.45 12.45
C MET A 469 -23.78 -18.56 11.65
N MET A 470 -23.79 -19.80 12.17
CA MET A 470 -24.48 -20.92 11.52
C MET A 470 -26.01 -20.76 11.50
N ASP A 471 -26.58 -20.02 12.47
CA ASP A 471 -28.02 -19.73 12.59
C ASP A 471 -28.44 -18.50 11.77
N LEU A 472 -27.50 -17.69 11.26
CA LEU A 472 -27.82 -16.53 10.45
C LEU A 472 -28.32 -16.95 9.04
N ASP A 473 -29.31 -16.23 8.55
CA ASP A 473 -29.64 -16.25 7.13
C ASP A 473 -28.44 -15.73 6.35
N GLY A 474 -27.86 -16.56 5.47
CA GLY A 474 -26.63 -16.27 4.74
C GLY A 474 -25.34 -16.67 5.49
N GLY A 475 -25.38 -17.12 6.73
CA GLY A 475 -24.24 -17.69 7.44
C GLY A 475 -22.98 -16.82 7.43
N ALA A 476 -21.86 -17.39 7.00
CA ALA A 476 -20.57 -16.70 6.88
C ALA A 476 -20.62 -15.47 5.97
N ARG A 477 -21.41 -15.52 4.89
CA ARG A 477 -21.58 -14.39 3.97
C ARG A 477 -22.25 -13.19 4.66
N ALA A 478 -23.25 -13.40 5.52
CA ALA A 478 -23.89 -12.31 6.26
C ALA A 478 -22.88 -11.57 7.17
N VAL A 479 -21.91 -12.30 7.74
CA VAL A 479 -20.83 -11.72 8.55
C VAL A 479 -19.89 -10.90 7.69
N ALA A 480 -19.45 -11.43 6.54
CA ALA A 480 -18.56 -10.73 5.61
C ALA A 480 -19.22 -9.46 5.04
N ASP A 481 -20.49 -9.55 4.62
CA ASP A 481 -21.26 -8.42 4.10
C ASP A 481 -21.46 -7.32 5.16
N ALA A 482 -21.71 -7.68 6.42
CA ALA A 482 -21.79 -6.74 7.52
C ALA A 482 -20.44 -6.03 7.75
N ALA A 483 -19.32 -6.75 7.68
CA ALA A 483 -17.97 -6.19 7.82
C ALA A 483 -17.66 -5.21 6.69
N HIS A 484 -17.93 -5.55 5.44
CA HIS A 484 -17.73 -4.66 4.29
C HIS A 484 -18.60 -3.40 4.38
N ARG A 485 -19.87 -3.53 4.71
CA ARG A 485 -20.76 -2.38 4.93
C ARG A 485 -20.30 -1.49 6.06
N ALA A 486 -19.71 -2.06 7.11
CA ALA A 486 -19.14 -1.29 8.21
C ALA A 486 -17.91 -0.49 7.81
N GLY A 487 -17.14 -0.91 6.79
CA GLY A 487 -15.96 -0.20 6.32
C GLY A 487 -14.70 -1.05 6.19
N VAL A 488 -14.78 -2.38 6.36
CA VAL A 488 -13.69 -3.27 5.97
C VAL A 488 -13.58 -3.26 4.45
N ALA A 489 -12.39 -3.01 3.93
CA ALA A 489 -12.18 -2.85 2.50
C ALA A 489 -12.50 -4.14 1.73
N GLU A 490 -13.13 -4.00 0.55
CA GLU A 490 -13.39 -5.13 -0.37
C GLU A 490 -12.13 -5.62 -1.08
N SER A 491 -11.10 -4.76 -1.16
CA SER A 491 -9.79 -5.08 -1.75
C SER A 491 -8.70 -4.18 -1.17
N PHE A 492 -7.48 -4.68 -1.05
CA PHE A 492 -6.29 -3.89 -0.75
C PHE A 492 -5.02 -4.65 -1.11
N GLY A 493 -3.95 -3.93 -1.43
CA GLY A 493 -2.67 -4.52 -1.82
C GLY A 493 -2.84 -5.48 -2.99
N ASN A 494 -2.43 -6.74 -2.80
CA ASN A 494 -2.57 -7.82 -3.79
C ASN A 494 -3.85 -8.64 -3.62
N ILE A 495 -4.67 -8.33 -2.63
CA ILE A 495 -5.92 -9.02 -2.34
C ILE A 495 -7.03 -8.32 -3.12
N GLU A 496 -7.46 -8.92 -4.23
CA GLU A 496 -8.51 -8.36 -5.09
C GLU A 496 -9.90 -8.48 -4.45
N HIS A 497 -10.10 -9.52 -3.63
CA HIS A 497 -11.35 -9.78 -2.93
C HIS A 497 -11.04 -10.25 -1.51
N THR A 498 -11.42 -9.44 -0.51
CA THR A 498 -11.25 -9.77 0.90
C THR A 498 -12.41 -10.63 1.42
N LEU A 499 -12.22 -11.25 2.59
CA LEU A 499 -13.23 -11.99 3.35
C LEU A 499 -13.90 -13.14 2.58
N GLN A 500 -13.27 -13.68 1.56
CA GLN A 500 -13.78 -14.81 0.78
C GLN A 500 -12.64 -15.66 0.22
N GLU A 501 -12.98 -16.89 -0.15
CA GLU A 501 -12.11 -17.83 -0.86
C GLU A 501 -12.11 -17.59 -2.38
N ALA A 502 -11.25 -18.32 -3.10
CA ALA A 502 -11.17 -18.22 -4.55
C ALA A 502 -12.49 -18.59 -5.29
N ASN A 503 -13.39 -19.32 -4.62
CA ASN A 503 -14.73 -19.64 -5.13
C ASN A 503 -15.73 -18.48 -4.95
N GLY A 504 -15.32 -17.38 -4.32
CA GLY A 504 -16.16 -16.21 -4.02
C GLY A 504 -17.05 -16.36 -2.78
N GLU A 505 -16.90 -17.44 -1.99
CA GLU A 505 -17.65 -17.67 -0.76
C GLU A 505 -16.75 -17.55 0.48
N PRO A 506 -17.21 -16.91 1.57
CA PRO A 506 -16.48 -16.91 2.82
C PRO A 506 -16.62 -18.25 3.56
N GLU A 507 -15.53 -18.68 4.21
CA GLU A 507 -15.53 -19.81 5.13
C GLU A 507 -16.05 -19.43 6.51
N GLY A 508 -16.50 -20.42 7.32
CA GLY A 508 -17.04 -20.20 8.64
C GLY A 508 -16.08 -19.54 9.64
N GLY A 509 -14.76 -19.66 9.42
CA GLY A 509 -13.75 -18.97 10.21
C GLY A 509 -13.76 -17.45 10.08
N VAL A 510 -14.52 -16.88 9.14
CA VAL A 510 -14.72 -15.42 9.05
C VAL A 510 -15.19 -14.82 10.37
N VAL A 511 -16.08 -15.48 11.09
CA VAL A 511 -16.58 -15.01 12.40
C VAL A 511 -15.48 -14.95 13.47
N LEU A 512 -14.41 -15.70 13.29
CA LEU A 512 -13.23 -15.74 14.18
C LEU A 512 -12.05 -14.93 13.63
N GLY A 513 -12.26 -14.17 12.53
CA GLY A 513 -11.26 -13.27 11.96
C GLY A 513 -10.10 -13.97 11.24
N GLN A 514 -10.36 -15.07 10.55
CA GLN A 514 -9.35 -15.79 9.79
C GLN A 514 -8.80 -14.98 8.59
N TYR A 515 -9.62 -14.11 8.00
CA TYR A 515 -9.22 -13.30 6.86
C TYR A 515 -8.46 -12.05 7.29
N GLN A 516 -7.61 -11.54 6.39
CA GLN A 516 -6.83 -10.35 6.63
C GLN A 516 -7.67 -9.08 6.48
N SER A 517 -7.44 -8.13 7.40
CA SER A 517 -7.97 -6.76 7.34
C SER A 517 -6.88 -5.80 7.79
N ARG A 518 -6.96 -4.53 7.38
CA ARG A 518 -6.00 -3.51 7.79
C ARG A 518 -6.42 -2.86 9.11
N VAL A 519 -5.46 -2.30 9.85
CA VAL A 519 -5.75 -1.59 11.11
C VAL A 519 -6.68 -0.39 10.86
N ILE A 520 -6.48 0.33 9.74
CA ILE A 520 -7.37 1.44 9.35
C ILE A 520 -8.79 0.96 9.04
N ASP A 521 -8.97 -0.22 8.45
CA ASP A 521 -10.29 -0.79 8.16
C ASP A 521 -11.05 -1.13 9.43
N MET A 522 -10.36 -1.71 10.42
CA MET A 522 -10.96 -2.04 11.71
C MET A 522 -11.33 -0.78 12.50
N ALA A 523 -10.47 0.26 12.48
CA ALA A 523 -10.80 1.55 13.07
C ALA A 523 -12.02 2.18 12.39
N SER A 524 -12.15 2.09 11.06
CA SER A 524 -13.26 2.60 10.27
C SER A 524 -14.57 1.85 10.54
N ALA A 525 -14.51 0.52 10.57
CA ALA A 525 -15.68 -0.31 10.80
C ALA A 525 -16.28 -0.08 12.19
N TYR A 526 -15.44 0.09 13.21
CA TYR A 526 -15.88 0.42 14.56
C TYR A 526 -16.32 1.89 14.67
N ALA A 527 -15.77 2.82 13.88
CA ALA A 527 -16.26 4.20 13.77
C ALA A 527 -17.71 4.24 13.26
N THR A 528 -18.08 3.34 12.33
CA THR A 528 -19.45 3.21 11.83
C THR A 528 -20.43 2.81 12.96
N LEU A 529 -20.02 1.93 13.86
CA LEU A 529 -20.80 1.57 15.04
C LEU A 529 -20.90 2.74 16.03
N ALA A 530 -19.78 3.45 16.26
CA ALA A 530 -19.75 4.65 17.10
C ALA A 530 -20.64 5.79 16.59
N ALA A 531 -20.87 5.83 15.26
CA ALA A 531 -21.77 6.77 14.59
C ALA A 531 -23.21 6.21 14.44
N SER A 532 -23.64 5.29 15.31
CA SER A 532 -24.97 4.66 15.26
C SER A 532 -25.32 4.09 13.89
N GLY A 533 -24.34 3.47 13.20
CA GLY A 533 -24.53 2.81 11.91
C GLY A 533 -24.41 3.72 10.68
N VAL A 534 -23.79 4.88 10.82
CA VAL A 534 -23.45 5.77 9.70
C VAL A 534 -21.99 5.60 9.33
N TYR A 535 -21.71 5.09 8.14
CA TYR A 535 -20.37 4.96 7.60
C TYR A 535 -19.90 6.28 6.99
N HIS A 536 -18.67 6.69 7.34
CA HIS A 536 -17.95 7.78 6.72
C HIS A 536 -16.62 7.24 6.18
N GLU A 537 -16.32 7.51 4.91
CA GLU A 537 -15.08 7.05 4.28
C GLU A 537 -13.83 7.64 4.98
N PRO A 538 -12.87 6.79 5.41
CA PRO A 538 -11.63 7.26 6.01
C PRO A 538 -10.83 8.17 5.06
N HIS A 539 -10.36 9.32 5.57
CA HIS A 539 -9.58 10.26 4.79
C HIS A 539 -8.58 11.04 5.64
N PHE A 540 -7.50 11.48 5.00
CA PHE A 540 -6.45 12.31 5.60
C PHE A 540 -6.55 13.76 5.15
N VAL A 541 -7.02 14.02 3.92
CA VAL A 541 -7.04 15.35 3.32
C VAL A 541 -8.38 16.03 3.57
N GLN A 542 -8.34 17.12 4.32
CA GLN A 542 -9.52 17.95 4.55
C GLN A 542 -9.68 19.02 3.48
N LYS A 543 -8.58 19.73 3.12
CA LYS A 543 -8.61 20.86 2.20
C LYS A 543 -7.25 21.07 1.54
N VAL A 544 -7.27 21.49 0.27
CA VAL A 544 -6.08 21.90 -0.49
C VAL A 544 -6.31 23.29 -1.05
N VAL A 545 -5.38 24.21 -0.77
CA VAL A 545 -5.35 25.57 -1.33
C VAL A 545 -4.02 25.81 -2.03
N ASP A 546 -4.02 26.60 -3.09
CA ASP A 546 -2.80 27.02 -3.78
C ASP A 546 -2.13 28.24 -3.10
N ALA A 547 -1.04 28.74 -3.70
CA ALA A 547 -0.29 29.89 -3.18
C ALA A 547 -1.12 31.20 -3.18
N GLU A 548 -2.09 31.31 -4.07
CA GLU A 548 -2.99 32.45 -4.22
C GLU A 548 -4.19 32.37 -3.26
N GLY A 549 -4.34 31.24 -2.54
CA GLY A 549 -5.44 31.01 -1.60
C GLY A 549 -6.70 30.45 -2.27
N GLN A 550 -6.62 30.03 -3.54
CA GLN A 550 -7.73 29.37 -4.22
C GLN A 550 -7.91 27.94 -3.69
N VAL A 551 -9.15 27.56 -3.41
CA VAL A 551 -9.49 26.22 -2.97
C VAL A 551 -9.50 25.28 -4.17
N LEU A 552 -8.56 24.34 -4.21
CA LEU A 552 -8.48 23.30 -5.24
C LEU A 552 -9.31 22.07 -4.87
N TYR A 553 -9.40 21.77 -3.58
CA TYR A 553 -10.17 20.66 -3.04
C TYR A 553 -10.65 20.97 -1.63
N GLU A 554 -11.87 20.56 -1.32
CA GLU A 554 -12.43 20.57 0.03
C GLU A 554 -13.32 19.34 0.22
N ARG A 555 -13.01 18.53 1.24
CA ARG A 555 -13.73 17.30 1.54
C ARG A 555 -15.15 17.62 2.02
N LYS A 556 -16.14 16.97 1.39
CA LYS A 556 -17.51 16.91 1.90
C LYS A 556 -17.64 15.67 2.79
N THR A 557 -18.03 15.86 4.02
CA THR A 557 -18.23 14.79 4.98
C THR A 557 -19.68 14.30 4.89
N GLU A 558 -20.00 13.53 3.86
CA GLU A 558 -21.30 12.90 3.70
C GLU A 558 -21.24 11.47 4.27
N GLY A 559 -22.06 11.20 5.30
CA GLY A 559 -22.20 9.86 5.87
C GLY A 559 -23.25 9.05 5.13
N LYS A 560 -23.03 7.75 5.00
CA LYS A 560 -23.98 6.78 4.47
C LYS A 560 -24.48 5.90 5.59
N ARG A 561 -25.79 5.93 5.91
CA ARG A 561 -26.36 4.96 6.85
C ARG A 561 -26.29 3.56 6.24
N VAL A 562 -25.57 2.67 6.88
CA VAL A 562 -25.35 1.29 6.47
C VAL A 562 -26.00 0.29 7.41
N PHE A 563 -26.27 0.70 8.67
CA PHE A 563 -27.04 -0.07 9.65
C PHE A 563 -28.11 0.81 10.29
N PRO A 564 -29.26 0.24 10.70
CA PRO A 564 -30.20 0.93 11.58
C PRO A 564 -29.52 1.34 12.89
N ALA A 565 -29.86 2.51 13.44
CA ALA A 565 -29.29 2.97 14.71
C ALA A 565 -29.50 1.94 15.83
N LYS A 566 -30.72 1.36 15.93
CA LYS A 566 -31.04 0.31 16.93
C LYS A 566 -30.06 -0.87 16.89
N VAL A 567 -29.50 -1.22 15.73
CA VAL A 567 -28.50 -2.30 15.57
C VAL A 567 -27.16 -1.87 16.15
N ALA A 568 -26.63 -0.74 15.71
CA ALA A 568 -25.32 -0.24 16.15
C ALA A 568 -25.29 0.09 17.65
N ASP A 569 -26.38 0.67 18.19
CA ASP A 569 -26.48 1.04 19.60
C ASP A 569 -26.58 -0.19 20.51
N ASN A 570 -27.27 -1.26 20.10
CA ASN A 570 -27.25 -2.54 20.81
C ASN A 570 -25.87 -3.23 20.74
N VAL A 571 -25.17 -3.13 19.62
CA VAL A 571 -23.77 -3.61 19.54
C VAL A 571 -22.89 -2.84 20.54
N SER A 572 -23.02 -1.51 20.59
CA SER A 572 -22.28 -0.68 21.54
C SER A 572 -22.53 -1.12 22.98
N ALA A 573 -23.79 -1.32 23.36
CA ALA A 573 -24.16 -1.80 24.70
C ALA A 573 -23.54 -3.17 25.04
N ALA A 574 -23.46 -4.09 24.07
CA ALA A 574 -22.82 -5.39 24.29
C ALA A 574 -21.29 -5.28 24.44
N LEU A 575 -20.66 -4.25 23.88
CA LEU A 575 -19.22 -4.02 23.88
C LEU A 575 -18.71 -3.17 25.06
N GLU A 576 -19.59 -2.41 25.73
CA GLU A 576 -19.20 -1.52 26.86
C GLU A 576 -18.44 -2.24 27.99
N PRO A 577 -18.81 -3.47 28.43
CA PRO A 577 -18.08 -4.11 29.53
C PRO A 577 -16.72 -4.70 29.16
N VAL A 578 -16.38 -4.75 27.87
CA VAL A 578 -15.19 -5.49 27.40
C VAL A 578 -13.88 -4.83 27.83
N ALA A 579 -13.75 -3.51 27.78
CA ALA A 579 -12.53 -2.82 28.17
C ALA A 579 -12.23 -3.04 29.67
N ALA A 580 -13.24 -2.97 30.53
CA ALA A 580 -13.10 -3.30 31.94
C ALA A 580 -12.73 -4.78 32.18
N TYR A 581 -13.31 -5.69 31.39
CA TYR A 581 -13.00 -7.13 31.44
C TYR A 581 -11.59 -7.45 30.93
N SER A 582 -11.03 -6.59 30.09
CA SER A 582 -9.67 -6.72 29.51
C SER A 582 -8.63 -6.07 30.42
N ASN A 583 -8.26 -6.75 31.49
CA ASN A 583 -7.28 -6.32 32.50
C ASN A 583 -7.58 -4.95 33.16
N GLY A 584 -8.86 -4.57 33.23
CA GLY A 584 -9.26 -3.28 33.83
C GLY A 584 -8.97 -2.06 32.98
N ASN A 585 -8.81 -2.20 31.67
CA ASN A 585 -8.46 -1.12 30.74
C ASN A 585 -9.62 -0.20 30.38
N SER A 586 -10.50 0.14 31.34
CA SER A 586 -11.52 1.19 31.20
C SER A 586 -10.88 2.55 30.97
N LEU A 587 -11.52 3.38 30.14
CA LEU A 587 -11.05 4.75 29.89
C LEU A 587 -11.32 5.66 31.10
N TYR A 588 -10.39 6.57 31.34
CA TYR A 588 -10.46 7.49 32.46
C TYR A 588 -9.81 8.83 32.09
N ASP A 589 -10.52 9.91 32.36
CA ASP A 589 -10.01 11.29 32.23
C ASP A 589 -9.58 11.78 33.61
N SER A 590 -8.40 12.36 33.72
CA SER A 590 -7.84 12.80 35.01
C SER A 590 -8.65 13.88 35.69
N SER A 591 -9.39 14.66 34.92
CA SER A 591 -10.20 15.81 35.41
C SER A 591 -11.69 15.54 35.42
N LEU A 592 -12.21 14.66 34.54
CA LEU A 592 -13.63 14.44 34.32
C LEU A 592 -14.12 13.07 34.82
N GLY A 593 -13.22 12.11 35.08
CA GLY A 593 -13.53 10.77 35.60
C GLY A 593 -13.71 9.71 34.53
N SER A 594 -14.48 8.65 34.82
CA SER A 594 -14.68 7.50 33.94
C SER A 594 -15.38 7.90 32.65
N ARG A 595 -14.88 7.37 31.52
CA ARG A 595 -15.41 7.60 30.18
C ARG A 595 -15.99 6.32 29.61
N PRO A 596 -17.27 6.30 29.18
CA PRO A 596 -17.86 5.15 28.50
C PRO A 596 -17.09 4.80 27.23
N SER A 597 -16.90 3.50 27.02
CA SER A 597 -16.25 3.00 25.80
C SER A 597 -16.79 1.62 25.45
N ALA A 598 -16.88 1.32 24.18
CA ALA A 598 -17.24 0.03 23.62
C ALA A 598 -16.01 -0.56 22.92
N ALA A 599 -15.64 -1.80 23.21
CA ALA A 599 -14.40 -2.36 22.70
C ALA A 599 -14.46 -3.88 22.48
N LYS A 600 -13.50 -4.43 21.72
CA LYS A 600 -13.36 -5.86 21.49
C LYS A 600 -11.89 -6.22 21.32
N THR A 601 -11.47 -7.25 22.04
CA THR A 601 -10.16 -7.88 21.88
C THR A 601 -10.14 -8.85 20.70
N GLY A 602 -8.97 -9.00 20.07
CA GLY A 602 -8.67 -10.03 19.10
C GLY A 602 -7.37 -10.73 19.47
N THR A 603 -7.29 -12.03 19.25
CA THR A 603 -6.09 -12.83 19.42
C THR A 603 -6.08 -13.89 18.34
N VAL A 604 -4.96 -14.06 17.65
CA VAL A 604 -4.77 -15.06 16.60
C VAL A 604 -3.64 -15.98 17.02
N GLN A 605 -3.90 -17.28 17.02
CA GLN A 605 -2.88 -18.28 17.35
C GLN A 605 -1.87 -18.45 16.19
N LEU A 606 -0.66 -18.85 16.56
CA LEU A 606 0.40 -19.28 15.65
C LEU A 606 0.27 -20.78 15.38
N GLY A 607 -0.56 -21.17 14.43
CA GLY A 607 -0.84 -22.57 14.13
C GLY A 607 -1.24 -23.35 15.39
N ASP A 608 -0.76 -24.59 15.51
CA ASP A 608 -1.03 -25.48 16.67
C ASP A 608 -0.03 -25.35 17.81
N THR A 609 0.75 -24.26 17.85
CA THR A 609 1.82 -24.07 18.84
C THR A 609 1.32 -23.72 20.24
N GLY A 610 0.05 -23.30 20.38
CA GLY A 610 -0.49 -22.73 21.60
C GLY A 610 0.02 -21.31 21.91
N GLN A 611 0.77 -20.70 20.98
CA GLN A 611 1.26 -19.32 21.04
C GLN A 611 0.44 -18.41 20.12
N ASN A 612 0.53 -17.11 20.33
CA ASN A 612 -0.17 -16.11 19.53
C ASN A 612 0.80 -15.45 18.54
N LYS A 613 0.26 -14.92 17.40
CA LYS A 613 1.04 -14.18 16.40
C LYS A 613 0.49 -12.78 16.13
N ASP A 614 -0.82 -12.55 16.31
CA ASP A 614 -1.45 -11.25 16.20
C ASP A 614 -2.32 -11.00 17.42
N ALA A 615 -2.24 -9.79 17.98
CA ALA A 615 -3.06 -9.39 19.11
C ALA A 615 -3.65 -8.00 18.86
N TRP A 616 -4.96 -7.84 19.16
CA TRP A 616 -5.73 -6.66 18.82
C TRP A 616 -6.53 -6.14 19.99
N MET A 617 -6.70 -4.82 20.01
CA MET A 617 -7.77 -4.14 20.71
C MET A 617 -8.38 -3.09 19.79
N VAL A 618 -9.68 -3.19 19.55
CA VAL A 618 -10.43 -2.22 18.76
C VAL A 618 -11.58 -1.71 19.61
N GLY A 619 -11.69 -0.39 19.75
CA GLY A 619 -12.74 0.17 20.56
C GLY A 619 -12.97 1.65 20.29
N TYR A 620 -14.07 2.17 20.80
CA TYR A 620 -14.52 3.52 20.51
C TYR A 620 -15.28 4.17 21.68
N THR A 621 -15.35 5.48 21.60
CA THR A 621 -16.33 6.33 22.27
C THR A 621 -17.22 6.96 21.20
N PRO A 622 -18.30 7.68 21.52
CA PRO A 622 -19.03 8.45 20.50
C PRO A 622 -18.21 9.49 19.73
N GLN A 623 -16.96 9.76 20.18
CA GLN A 623 -16.08 10.83 19.66
C GLN A 623 -14.86 10.33 18.91
N LEU A 624 -14.42 9.11 19.17
CA LEU A 624 -13.19 8.56 18.56
C LEU A 624 -13.25 7.03 18.52
N SER A 625 -12.89 6.44 17.37
CA SER A 625 -12.70 5.00 17.19
C SER A 625 -11.21 4.72 16.98
N THR A 626 -10.65 3.78 17.75
CA THR A 626 -9.23 3.43 17.71
C THR A 626 -9.02 1.93 17.59
N ALA A 627 -8.25 1.52 16.60
CA ALA A 627 -7.77 0.15 16.44
C ALA A 627 -6.27 0.07 16.76
N VAL A 628 -5.92 -0.94 17.54
CA VAL A 628 -4.54 -1.27 17.90
C VAL A 628 -4.24 -2.71 17.48
N TRP A 629 -3.11 -2.90 16.83
CA TRP A 629 -2.51 -4.19 16.54
C TRP A 629 -1.10 -4.28 17.14
N VAL A 630 -0.76 -5.46 17.65
CA VAL A 630 0.59 -5.85 18.08
C VAL A 630 0.94 -7.19 17.43
N GLY A 631 2.13 -7.28 16.87
CA GLY A 631 2.68 -8.46 16.20
C GLY A 631 4.19 -8.40 16.10
N THR A 632 4.78 -9.33 15.34
CA THR A 632 6.22 -9.34 15.02
C THR A 632 6.43 -9.12 13.52
N SER A 633 7.64 -8.73 13.13
CA SER A 633 7.97 -8.48 11.70
C SER A 633 7.92 -9.73 10.83
N ASP A 634 8.09 -10.88 11.42
CA ASP A 634 8.22 -12.18 10.76
C ASP A 634 7.09 -13.18 11.12
N GLY A 635 6.04 -12.70 11.83
CA GLY A 635 4.89 -13.51 12.20
C GLY A 635 5.22 -14.62 13.22
N THR A 636 6.25 -14.43 14.03
CA THR A 636 6.64 -15.35 15.10
C THR A 636 5.76 -15.22 16.34
N ALA A 637 6.03 -16.02 17.34
CA ALA A 637 5.27 -16.05 18.58
C ALA A 637 5.37 -14.74 19.36
N LEU A 638 4.20 -14.21 19.75
CA LEU A 638 4.09 -13.02 20.59
C LEU A 638 4.36 -13.36 22.05
N THR A 639 5.49 -12.91 22.57
CA THR A 639 5.83 -13.04 23.97
C THR A 639 6.26 -11.70 24.55
N ASN A 640 5.93 -11.46 25.81
CA ASN A 640 6.42 -10.29 26.54
C ASN A 640 7.84 -10.53 27.07
N TYR A 641 8.42 -9.53 27.73
CA TYR A 641 9.77 -9.60 28.30
C TYR A 641 10.00 -10.76 29.32
N ASN A 642 8.91 -11.33 29.88
CA ASN A 642 8.96 -12.50 30.77
C ASN A 642 8.76 -13.83 30.00
N GLY A 643 8.63 -13.80 28.68
CA GLY A 643 8.33 -14.97 27.85
C GLY A 643 6.87 -15.45 27.91
N ALA A 644 5.97 -14.71 28.53
CA ALA A 644 4.55 -15.04 28.55
C ALA A 644 3.85 -14.59 27.24
N SER A 645 2.90 -15.38 26.74
CA SER A 645 2.13 -15.07 25.55
C SER A 645 1.34 -13.75 25.68
N ILE A 646 1.39 -12.93 24.66
CA ILE A 646 0.61 -11.68 24.58
C ILE A 646 -0.75 -11.99 23.97
N TYR A 647 -1.81 -11.53 24.64
CA TYR A 647 -3.20 -11.60 24.22
C TYR A 647 -3.73 -10.19 23.92
N GLY A 648 -4.85 -10.10 23.20
CA GLY A 648 -5.51 -8.82 22.93
C GLY A 648 -5.91 -8.03 24.18
N SER A 649 -6.21 -8.71 25.28
CA SER A 649 -6.51 -8.10 26.60
C SER A 649 -5.25 -7.56 27.32
N GLY A 650 -4.05 -7.94 26.88
CA GLY A 650 -2.77 -7.49 27.44
C GLY A 650 -2.26 -6.21 26.79
N LEU A 651 -1.07 -6.27 26.20
CA LEU A 651 -0.36 -5.14 25.60
C LEU A 651 -1.18 -4.32 24.61
N PRO A 652 -1.95 -4.89 23.64
CA PRO A 652 -2.78 -4.09 22.75
C PRO A 652 -3.85 -3.27 23.50
N SER A 653 -4.44 -3.86 24.55
CA SER A 653 -5.43 -3.17 25.37
C SER A 653 -4.84 -2.02 26.18
N SER A 654 -3.59 -2.19 26.70
CA SER A 654 -2.85 -1.13 27.38
C SER A 654 -2.52 0.02 26.42
N ILE A 655 -1.99 -0.30 25.22
CA ILE A 655 -1.72 0.70 24.18
C ILE A 655 -3.02 1.44 23.79
N TRP A 656 -4.13 0.72 23.60
CA TRP A 656 -5.42 1.30 23.29
C TRP A 656 -5.88 2.28 24.36
N LYS A 657 -5.81 1.86 25.63
CA LYS A 657 -6.18 2.73 26.76
C LYS A 657 -5.30 3.97 26.81
N SER A 658 -3.98 3.82 26.78
CA SER A 658 -3.03 4.93 26.83
C SER A 658 -3.27 5.93 25.67
N ALA A 659 -3.50 5.43 24.45
CA ALA A 659 -3.79 6.25 23.28
C ALA A 659 -5.12 7.00 23.42
N MET A 660 -6.19 6.31 23.86
CA MET A 660 -7.52 6.89 23.98
C MET A 660 -7.64 7.88 25.13
N ASP A 661 -7.04 7.58 26.28
CA ASP A 661 -7.03 8.49 27.43
C ASP A 661 -6.30 9.79 27.06
N ALA A 662 -5.11 9.71 26.46
CA ALA A 662 -4.36 10.88 26.01
C ALA A 662 -5.09 11.67 24.89
N ALA A 663 -5.72 10.97 23.94
CA ALA A 663 -6.45 11.59 22.83
C ALA A 663 -7.69 12.35 23.29
N LEU A 664 -8.34 11.90 24.36
CA LEU A 664 -9.61 12.41 24.86
C LEU A 664 -9.48 13.20 26.16
N GLU A 665 -8.27 13.35 26.70
CA GLU A 665 -8.01 14.12 27.91
C GLU A 665 -8.58 15.55 27.80
N GLY A 666 -9.39 15.95 28.77
CA GLY A 666 -10.05 17.25 28.79
C GLY A 666 -11.17 17.45 27.77
N LYS A 667 -11.52 16.43 26.98
CA LYS A 667 -12.69 16.49 26.08
C LYS A 667 -13.97 16.10 26.83
N GLU A 668 -15.08 16.72 26.47
CA GLU A 668 -16.40 16.37 27.00
C GLU A 668 -16.62 14.85 27.01
N ILE A 669 -17.20 14.32 28.10
CA ILE A 669 -17.59 12.91 28.19
C ILE A 669 -18.98 12.75 27.56
N LYS A 670 -19.05 12.09 26.38
CA LYS A 670 -20.30 11.76 25.71
C LYS A 670 -20.72 10.34 26.06
N GLN A 671 -22.01 10.17 26.27
CA GLN A 671 -22.66 8.88 26.51
C GLN A 671 -23.02 8.24 25.17
N PHE A 672 -23.09 6.91 25.13
CA PHE A 672 -23.71 6.21 24.01
C PHE A 672 -25.22 6.45 24.00
N PRO A 673 -25.87 6.41 22.82
CA PRO A 673 -27.32 6.42 22.74
C PRO A 673 -27.93 5.22 23.47
N GLU A 674 -29.07 5.43 24.12
CA GLU A 674 -29.82 4.32 24.69
C GLU A 674 -30.30 3.38 23.59
N PRO A 675 -30.05 2.05 23.69
CA PRO A 675 -30.42 1.10 22.65
C PRO A 675 -31.92 0.90 22.55
N GLU A 676 -32.47 0.99 21.33
CA GLU A 676 -33.85 0.63 21.04
C GLU A 676 -34.04 -0.90 20.98
N SER A 677 -35.28 -1.37 21.14
CA SER A 677 -35.58 -2.81 21.13
C SER A 677 -35.28 -3.47 19.76
N VAL A 678 -34.61 -4.62 19.83
CA VAL A 678 -34.42 -5.57 18.73
C VAL A 678 -34.94 -6.93 19.19
N GLY A 679 -35.85 -7.54 18.42
CA GLY A 679 -36.45 -8.82 18.77
C GLY A 679 -37.17 -8.82 20.14
N GLY A 680 -37.67 -7.64 20.55
CA GLY A 680 -38.43 -7.47 21.83
C GLY A 680 -37.54 -7.14 23.04
N VAL A 681 -36.21 -7.01 22.88
CA VAL A 681 -35.26 -6.70 23.97
C VAL A 681 -34.43 -5.48 23.61
N ALA A 682 -34.23 -4.54 24.51
CA ALA A 682 -33.35 -3.39 24.39
C ALA A 682 -32.12 -3.57 25.29
N GLY A 683 -30.94 -3.33 24.74
CA GLY A 683 -29.67 -3.40 25.47
C GLY A 683 -29.33 -4.79 26.02
N VAL A 684 -28.40 -4.80 26.97
CA VAL A 684 -27.95 -6.03 27.64
C VAL A 684 -29.01 -6.52 28.64
N PRO A 685 -29.50 -7.78 28.51
CA PRO A 685 -30.46 -8.32 29.47
C PRO A 685 -29.79 -8.46 30.84
N TYR A 686 -30.57 -8.19 31.92
CA TYR A 686 -30.11 -8.39 33.28
C TYR A 686 -29.83 -9.88 33.53
N GLU A 687 -28.58 -10.21 33.87
CA GLU A 687 -28.22 -11.52 34.40
C GLU A 687 -28.05 -11.41 35.92
N ALA A 688 -28.77 -12.25 36.67
CA ALA A 688 -28.50 -12.38 38.09
C ALA A 688 -27.04 -12.84 38.33
N PRO A 689 -26.36 -12.34 39.38
CA PRO A 689 -24.99 -12.74 39.67
C PRO A 689 -24.88 -14.27 39.73
N ALA A 690 -23.99 -14.85 38.90
CA ALA A 690 -23.73 -16.28 38.95
C ALA A 690 -23.17 -16.64 40.33
N THR A 691 -23.78 -17.64 40.99
CA THR A 691 -23.21 -18.24 42.19
C THR A 691 -21.80 -18.77 41.84
N THR A 692 -20.80 -18.21 42.51
CA THR A 692 -19.39 -18.55 42.34
C THR A 692 -19.14 -20.06 42.53
N TYR A 693 -18.84 -20.72 41.43
CA TYR A 693 -18.17 -22.03 41.51
C TYR A 693 -16.67 -21.81 41.67
N ALA A 694 -16.06 -22.47 42.63
CA ALA A 694 -14.65 -22.41 42.90
C ALA A 694 -13.83 -22.84 41.68
N PRO A 695 -12.62 -22.24 41.44
CA PRO A 695 -11.83 -22.54 40.25
C PRO A 695 -11.29 -23.98 40.34
N SER A 696 -11.56 -24.78 39.34
CA SER A 696 -10.90 -26.04 39.07
C SER A 696 -9.50 -25.76 38.52
N GLN A 697 -8.50 -26.54 39.02
CA GLN A 697 -7.08 -26.44 38.68
C GLN A 697 -6.83 -26.47 37.16
N PRO A 698 -5.76 -25.80 36.66
CA PRO A 698 -5.48 -25.72 35.24
C PRO A 698 -5.16 -27.09 34.66
N ARG A 699 -6.03 -27.58 33.78
CA ARG A 699 -5.70 -28.65 32.84
C ARG A 699 -5.04 -28.02 31.63
N ARG A 700 -3.95 -28.67 31.15
CA ARG A 700 -3.33 -28.33 29.87
C ARG A 700 -4.43 -28.22 28.81
N GLY A 701 -4.57 -27.06 28.20
CA GLY A 701 -5.62 -26.77 27.24
C GLY A 701 -5.54 -27.63 25.98
N PRO A 702 -6.68 -27.99 25.39
CA PRO A 702 -6.73 -28.54 24.04
C PRO A 702 -6.48 -27.45 23.01
N SER A 703 -5.78 -27.82 21.96
CA SER A 703 -5.49 -26.98 20.80
C SER A 703 -6.75 -26.51 20.08
N ILE A 704 -6.80 -25.26 19.65
CA ILE A 704 -7.80 -24.77 18.69
C ILE A 704 -7.55 -25.45 17.34
N PRO A 705 -8.60 -25.79 16.57
CA PRO A 705 -8.43 -26.38 15.27
C PRO A 705 -7.60 -25.50 14.35
N ASN A 706 -6.64 -26.12 13.64
CA ASN A 706 -5.97 -25.46 12.53
C ASN A 706 -7.03 -24.99 11.53
N PHE A 707 -7.20 -23.70 11.42
CA PHE A 707 -7.80 -23.14 10.21
C PHE A 707 -6.70 -23.17 9.17
N ASP A 708 -6.82 -24.06 8.19
CA ASP A 708 -5.96 -24.03 7.02
C ASP A 708 -6.07 -22.64 6.39
N ILE A 709 -5.02 -21.85 6.51
CA ILE A 709 -4.90 -20.60 5.79
C ILE A 709 -4.87 -21.01 4.32
N PRO A 710 -5.77 -20.52 3.47
CA PRO A 710 -5.67 -20.75 2.05
C PRO A 710 -4.30 -20.30 1.59
N ASP A 711 -3.55 -21.21 0.99
CA ASP A 711 -2.21 -20.99 0.47
C ASP A 711 -2.26 -19.91 -0.62
N GLN A 712 -2.06 -18.64 -0.21
CA GLN A 712 -1.94 -17.50 -1.10
C GLN A 712 -0.49 -17.46 -1.65
N GLY A 713 -0.17 -18.44 -2.44
CA GLY A 713 1.10 -18.60 -3.11
C GLY A 713 1.98 -19.65 -2.44
N GLY A 714 2.11 -20.83 -3.05
CA GLY A 714 2.73 -22.07 -2.56
C GLY A 714 4.23 -22.01 -2.18
N ASP A 715 4.69 -20.96 -1.54
CA ASP A 715 6.08 -20.74 -1.14
C ASP A 715 6.28 -20.63 0.38
N GLY A 716 5.21 -20.73 1.19
CA GLY A 716 5.31 -20.68 2.64
C GLY A 716 5.67 -19.29 3.20
N ASN A 717 5.29 -18.24 2.51
CA ASN A 717 5.58 -16.85 2.86
C ASN A 717 4.29 -16.07 3.17
N LEU A 718 4.34 -15.18 4.16
CA LEU A 718 3.28 -14.23 4.48
C LEU A 718 3.54 -12.90 3.78
N THR A 719 2.57 -12.41 3.00
CA THR A 719 2.67 -11.09 2.35
C THR A 719 2.03 -10.05 3.25
N LEU A 720 2.83 -9.12 3.80
CA LEU A 720 2.38 -8.04 4.70
C LEU A 720 2.04 -6.74 3.95
N ALA A 721 2.53 -6.59 2.72
CA ALA A 721 2.23 -5.46 1.84
C ALA A 721 2.63 -5.80 0.39
N PRO A 722 2.19 -5.04 -0.62
CA PRO A 722 2.60 -5.26 -2.00
C PRO A 722 4.12 -5.28 -2.16
N GLY A 723 4.67 -6.42 -2.60
CA GLY A 723 6.11 -6.61 -2.81
C GLY A 723 6.90 -7.07 -1.60
N VAL A 724 6.26 -7.32 -0.45
CA VAL A 724 6.93 -7.78 0.76
C VAL A 724 6.33 -9.09 1.23
N THR A 725 7.14 -10.14 1.13
CA THR A 725 6.80 -11.50 1.53
C THR A 725 7.80 -11.98 2.59
N ILE A 726 7.32 -12.48 3.73
CA ILE A 726 8.18 -13.10 4.75
C ILE A 726 7.90 -14.59 4.86
N PRO A 727 8.94 -15.42 5.07
CA PRO A 727 8.79 -16.86 5.31
C PRO A 727 8.02 -17.11 6.60
N ILE A 728 7.07 -18.03 6.60
CA ILE A 728 6.42 -18.51 7.82
C ILE A 728 7.30 -19.63 8.40
N PRO A 729 7.92 -19.47 9.57
CA PRO A 729 8.70 -20.53 10.19
C PRO A 729 7.75 -21.66 10.65
N GLY A 730 7.98 -22.87 10.15
CA GLY A 730 7.22 -24.06 10.55
C GLY A 730 6.27 -24.65 9.51
N ALA A 731 6.08 -24.03 8.35
CA ALA A 731 5.33 -24.66 7.26
C ALA A 731 6.11 -25.89 6.72
N PRO A 732 5.49 -27.06 6.57
CA PRO A 732 6.18 -28.25 6.09
C PRO A 732 6.63 -28.03 4.64
N ARG A 733 7.93 -28.03 4.42
CA ARG A 733 8.53 -28.08 3.09
C ARG A 733 8.28 -29.48 2.52
N ASN A 734 7.47 -29.58 1.51
CA ASN A 734 7.37 -30.77 0.69
C ASN A 734 8.70 -31.02 -0.02
N GLY A 735 9.50 -31.92 0.59
CA GLY A 735 10.70 -32.46 -0.01
C GLY A 735 10.53 -33.96 -0.09
N GLY A 736 10.21 -34.48 -1.27
CA GLY A 736 10.12 -35.89 -1.55
C GLY A 736 11.46 -36.59 -1.48
N GLY A 737 11.43 -37.84 -1.04
CA GLY A 737 12.47 -38.82 -1.41
C GLY A 737 12.94 -39.70 -0.28
N GLY A 738 12.33 -40.85 -0.08
CA GLY A 738 12.90 -42.20 -0.10
C GLY A 738 13.77 -42.66 1.07
N GLY A 739 13.30 -43.71 1.71
CA GLY A 739 14.20 -44.82 2.10
C GLY A 739 14.28 -45.22 3.56
N ALA A 740 13.44 -46.14 3.98
CA ALA A 740 13.63 -47.40 4.70
C ALA A 740 14.64 -47.47 5.90
N GLY A 741 14.13 -47.98 7.01
CA GLY A 741 14.89 -48.96 7.78
C GLY A 741 15.02 -48.78 9.28
N GLY A 742 14.14 -49.38 10.05
CA GLY A 742 14.49 -50.39 11.07
C GLY A 742 15.00 -49.95 12.45
N GLY A 743 14.15 -50.17 13.43
CA GLY A 743 14.56 -51.09 14.52
C GLY A 743 14.93 -50.50 15.89
N ASN A 744 14.06 -50.81 16.87
CA ASN A 744 14.35 -51.17 18.26
C ASN A 744 14.72 -50.15 19.33
N SER A 745 13.77 -50.00 20.25
CA SER A 745 14.04 -49.80 21.70
C SER A 745 14.67 -51.06 22.33
N PRO A 746 15.20 -51.13 23.57
CA PRO A 746 14.61 -50.62 24.82
C PRO A 746 15.61 -50.28 25.95
N GLY A 747 15.06 -49.74 27.07
CA GLY A 747 15.52 -50.07 28.46
C GLY A 747 16.41 -49.06 29.16
N GLY A 748 15.93 -48.35 30.13
CA GLY A 748 15.91 -48.75 31.52
C GLY A 748 17.06 -48.12 32.33
N GLY A 749 16.76 -47.49 33.48
CA GLY A 749 17.65 -47.51 34.63
C GLY A 749 17.84 -46.18 35.35
N ASP A 750 17.14 -46.07 36.40
CA ASP A 750 17.30 -45.45 37.73
C ASP A 750 18.62 -44.80 38.18
N GLY A 751 18.42 -43.85 39.15
CA GLY A 751 19.34 -43.47 40.23
C GLY A 751 19.79 -42.03 40.15
N GLY A 752 19.44 -41.09 40.99
CA GLY A 752 19.44 -41.04 42.43
C GLY A 752 20.61 -40.20 42.93
N GLY A 753 20.36 -39.12 43.71
CA GLY A 753 21.27 -38.65 44.72
C GLY A 753 21.88 -37.25 44.60
N ASP A 754 21.32 -36.33 45.31
CA ASP A 754 21.83 -35.50 46.45
C ASP A 754 23.02 -34.52 46.30
N ALA A 755 22.68 -33.27 46.63
CA ALA A 755 23.28 -32.39 47.67
C ALA A 755 24.66 -31.71 47.51
N GLY A 756 24.60 -30.38 47.77
CA GLY A 756 25.67 -29.65 48.46
C GLY A 756 26.46 -28.66 47.64
N GLY A 757 26.25 -27.40 47.76
CA GLY A 757 26.74 -26.53 48.81
C GLY A 757 28.07 -25.85 48.50
N GLY A 758 28.17 -24.53 48.50
CA GLY A 758 29.39 -23.87 48.95
C GLY A 758 30.05 -22.84 48.01
N ASP A 759 29.75 -21.59 48.28
CA ASP A 759 30.64 -20.41 48.46
C ASP A 759 31.95 -20.24 47.66
N GLY A 760 32.11 -18.98 47.18
CA GLY A 760 33.28 -18.19 47.55
C GLY A 760 34.25 -17.77 46.45
N GLY A 761 34.29 -16.46 46.10
CA GLY A 761 35.58 -15.74 46.08
C GLY A 761 36.25 -15.46 44.72
N ASP A 762 36.05 -14.31 44.19
CA ASP A 762 36.96 -13.15 44.07
C ASP A 762 38.26 -13.25 43.23
N LEU A 763 38.44 -12.14 42.43
CA LEU A 763 39.69 -11.52 41.95
C LEU A 763 40.40 -12.04 40.69
N GLY A 764 40.37 -11.11 39.66
CA GLY A 764 41.65 -10.55 39.20
C GLY A 764 42.22 -11.01 37.85
N GLY A 765 42.37 -10.07 36.93
CA GLY A 765 43.53 -10.06 36.06
C GLY A 765 43.33 -10.10 34.55
N ILE A 766 43.46 -8.95 33.92
CA ILE A 766 43.80 -8.76 32.49
C ILE A 766 45.33 -9.04 32.35
N PRO A 767 45.92 -9.48 31.20
CA PRO A 767 45.88 -8.80 29.88
C PRO A 767 46.05 -9.68 28.62
N GLY A 768 45.60 -9.09 27.49
CA GLY A 768 46.38 -8.92 26.27
C GLY A 768 46.55 -10.07 25.26
N GLY A 769 46.22 -9.74 24.00
CA GLY A 769 46.89 -10.37 22.87
C GLY A 769 45.99 -10.79 21.69
N GLY A 770 45.96 -10.02 20.67
CA GLY A 770 45.79 -10.03 19.26
C GLY A 770 45.38 -11.33 18.53
N GLY A 771 44.66 -11.14 17.45
CA GLY A 771 44.52 -12.13 16.37
C GLY A 771 43.32 -11.91 15.48
N ASP A 772 43.61 -11.49 14.27
CA ASP A 772 42.74 -11.32 13.09
C ASP A 772 41.80 -12.50 12.80
N GLY A 773 40.63 -12.20 12.28
CA GLY A 773 39.76 -13.21 11.67
C GLY A 773 38.44 -12.61 11.17
N GLY A 774 38.41 -12.18 9.92
CA GLY A 774 37.22 -11.63 9.25
C GLY A 774 36.10 -12.63 9.14
N GLY A 775 34.88 -12.16 9.38
CA GLY A 775 33.63 -12.85 9.11
C GLY A 775 32.57 -11.83 8.78
N GLY A 776 32.30 -11.68 7.48
CA GLY A 776 31.30 -10.76 6.96
C GLY A 776 29.89 -11.16 7.38
N VAL A 777 29.14 -10.18 7.81
CA VAL A 777 27.70 -10.26 8.03
C VAL A 777 27.03 -9.86 6.71
N PRO A 778 26.07 -10.65 6.16
CA PRO A 778 25.34 -10.23 4.97
C PRO A 778 24.31 -9.16 5.32
N GLU A 779 24.35 -8.05 4.61
CA GLU A 779 23.31 -7.01 4.61
C GLU A 779 22.03 -7.57 3.97
N PRO A 780 20.82 -7.14 4.45
CA PRO A 780 19.55 -7.51 3.84
C PRO A 780 19.31 -6.70 2.54
N PRO A 781 18.61 -7.27 1.55
CA PRO A 781 18.33 -6.60 0.30
C PRO A 781 17.29 -5.49 0.48
N ILE A 782 17.61 -4.32 -0.07
CA ILE A 782 16.75 -3.14 -0.17
C ILE A 782 15.82 -3.34 -1.40
N GLY A 783 14.51 -3.30 -1.17
CA GLY A 783 13.47 -3.18 -2.19
C GLY A 783 12.89 -1.77 -2.21
#